data_e20e452bd400277bd7212b60c4443a6c
#
_entry.id   e20e452bd400277bd7212b60c4443a6c
#
_cell.length_a   1.000
_cell.length_b   1.000
_cell.length_c   1.000
_cell.angle_alpha   90.00
_cell.angle_beta   90.00
_cell.angle_gamma   90.00
#
_symmetry.space_group_name_H-M   'P 1'
#
loop_
_entity.id
_entity.type
_entity.pdbx_description
1 polymer ?
#
loop_
_entity_poly.entity_id
_entity_poly.type
_entity_poly.pdbx_seq_one_letter_code
_entity_poly.pdbx_strand_id
1 'polypeptide(L)'
;MHRPRPPRVSVAALVAAAMALTSAQPLPAAGPGQDFYRFDELNELVTFQGTRFYIPTIFGPTGMSGWLMTDSLVVREVEKGSPADGLVRPNDVLVEVNGQALGTEPLKTLGEQVEQSEQSGRMTLGLVRGGRRETVPLKLRKLGGLAKAWPFDCAKSRRILRGACEYLDRKQNPDGSFDTPIHVAMALNGMLLLASDDPEYLDNCRRLACWYRKGFDPASTDTPIWGWAYMGIFLAEYYLKTGDEAVLPLCWEVGRALARTQQPSGTWGHGPHPQPGYVQGGSMNPCGLASWVALMLFREAGVPVDEAAIRRSSRFFGRFADRGTVPYGEHRPEFARGGNGKDALASVAFDIEGDRARSEGFARLVTDWYRGRCSGHTGGFLGFIWGNVAGLLNPHRPDYRRMVDYWQWLLNVSRRWDGGFLLPESIIGSIYTNRGPLLATGGVASVFALPNRALRVHGAPRSVFGRTDLPRPLAEGVRLYREMRFDDLEKAVRPDTAEARALLRAARARRQDIELSFRKARRALDEGDPVLARHVLEALDRSCGGREPRVQPLLAEASSDRSAPVLRAAAVYEKYKWLTYVSPEAKRQFEQLAGDPNAGVYRTLARQELATDADDSKWSFYCELMWERYAPHWEIDELARAGVKRIALLKGGNWPRQVAYDQLVEAGYLTTDFAKNWTPMVPHSAAGTGAAKPLWHHYARALDAPEPPKDWAGLDFDDTKWTRGPGPIAVGSGEHLQIPGRSHWQYVRIPFELKRTDYKGFRLCFKLYRDWAKAVVYLNGTPIAWLVGAYDERYDRLDLDPRIARLLRNGRNVLALRAHCYIADVGLYAE
;
A
#
# COMPACT_ATOMS: atom_id res chain seq x y z
N MET A 1 -4.41 27.90 -44.57
CA MET A 1 -3.42 26.84 -44.85
C MET A 1 -3.56 25.78 -43.79
N HIS A 2 -4.25 24.69 -44.14
CA HIS A 2 -4.45 23.55 -43.23
C HIS A 2 -3.20 22.64 -43.25
N ARG A 3 -2.54 22.45 -42.11
CA ARG A 3 -1.53 21.38 -41.99
C ARG A 3 -2.25 20.04 -41.76
N PRO A 4 -1.91 18.97 -42.49
CA PRO A 4 -2.49 17.67 -42.30
C PRO A 4 -2.03 17.09 -40.91
N ARG A 5 -2.96 16.50 -40.16
CA ARG A 5 -2.69 15.74 -38.96
C ARG A 5 -1.98 14.44 -39.33
N PRO A 6 -0.99 14.00 -38.55
CA PRO A 6 -0.37 12.69 -38.75
C PRO A 6 -1.40 11.56 -38.54
N PRO A 7 -1.28 10.43 -39.22
CA PRO A 7 -2.21 9.32 -39.10
C PRO A 7 -2.18 8.76 -37.69
N ARG A 8 -3.33 8.62 -37.08
CA ARG A 8 -3.51 7.90 -35.82
C ARG A 8 -3.27 6.43 -36.13
N VAL A 9 -2.13 5.89 -35.71
CA VAL A 9 -1.95 4.45 -35.61
C VAL A 9 -2.91 3.97 -34.53
N SER A 10 -3.89 3.15 -34.91
CA SER A 10 -4.88 2.66 -33.96
C SER A 10 -4.20 1.65 -33.00
N VAL A 11 -4.62 1.68 -31.75
CA VAL A 11 -4.20 0.68 -30.75
C VAL A 11 -4.48 -0.74 -31.24
N ALA A 12 -5.49 -0.92 -32.10
CA ALA A 12 -5.80 -2.18 -32.78
C ALA A 12 -4.68 -2.65 -33.76
N ALA A 13 -3.96 -1.74 -34.40
CA ALA A 13 -2.84 -2.11 -35.27
C ALA A 13 -1.59 -2.52 -34.48
N LEU A 14 -1.35 -1.91 -33.32
CA LEU A 14 -0.29 -2.33 -32.40
C LEU A 14 -0.62 -3.67 -31.71
N VAL A 15 -1.89 -3.90 -31.37
CA VAL A 15 -2.37 -5.19 -30.84
C VAL A 15 -2.32 -6.27 -31.93
N ALA A 16 -2.66 -5.95 -33.19
CA ALA A 16 -2.55 -6.89 -34.30
C ALA A 16 -1.09 -7.26 -34.64
N ALA A 17 -0.15 -6.32 -34.52
CA ALA A 17 1.28 -6.62 -34.65
C ALA A 17 1.83 -7.49 -33.52
N ALA A 18 1.33 -7.31 -32.29
CA ALA A 18 1.63 -8.19 -31.17
C ALA A 18 0.97 -9.57 -31.31
N MET A 19 -0.25 -9.66 -31.87
CA MET A 19 -0.93 -10.92 -32.13
C MET A 19 -0.35 -11.68 -33.33
N ALA A 20 0.27 -11.01 -34.29
CA ALA A 20 0.97 -11.68 -35.40
C ALA A 20 2.26 -12.40 -34.98
N LEU A 21 2.80 -12.08 -33.80
CA LEU A 21 3.92 -12.79 -33.16
C LEU A 21 3.47 -14.00 -32.32
N THR A 22 2.18 -14.22 -32.14
CA THR A 22 1.59 -15.31 -31.34
C THR A 22 1.04 -16.48 -32.17
N SER A 23 1.35 -16.60 -33.47
CA SER A 23 1.12 -17.84 -34.17
C SER A 23 2.04 -18.90 -33.58
N ALA A 24 1.43 -19.81 -32.80
CA ALA A 24 2.13 -20.87 -32.09
C ALA A 24 2.84 -21.85 -33.05
N GLN A 25 4.00 -21.44 -33.50
CA GLN A 25 4.99 -22.39 -33.90
C GLN A 25 5.65 -22.97 -32.64
N PRO A 26 5.86 -24.29 -32.52
CA PRO A 26 6.69 -24.82 -31.46
C PRO A 26 8.04 -24.12 -31.58
N LEU A 27 8.40 -23.36 -30.55
CA LEU A 27 9.70 -22.71 -30.48
C LEU A 27 10.76 -23.80 -30.67
N PRO A 28 11.76 -23.62 -31.57
CA PRO A 28 12.83 -24.53 -31.73
C PRO A 28 13.47 -24.80 -30.37
N ALA A 29 13.91 -26.05 -30.13
CA ALA A 29 14.58 -26.43 -28.89
C ALA A 29 15.66 -25.39 -28.59
N ALA A 30 15.51 -24.69 -27.46
CA ALA A 30 16.36 -23.59 -27.11
C ALA A 30 17.84 -23.95 -27.17
N GLY A 31 18.62 -23.28 -28.00
CA GLY A 31 20.06 -23.40 -28.01
C GLY A 31 20.65 -22.94 -26.67
N PRO A 32 21.91 -23.30 -26.37
CA PRO A 32 22.53 -22.91 -25.11
C PRO A 32 22.55 -21.39 -24.98
N GLY A 33 21.80 -20.86 -24.05
CA GLY A 33 21.66 -19.39 -23.81
C GLY A 33 20.26 -18.84 -24.02
N GLN A 34 19.40 -19.49 -24.81
CA GLN A 34 18.03 -18.98 -25.07
C GLN A 34 17.07 -19.14 -23.89
N ASP A 35 17.32 -20.08 -22.99
CA ASP A 35 16.51 -20.27 -21.79
C ASP A 35 16.57 -19.08 -20.80
N PHE A 36 17.60 -18.24 -20.88
CA PHE A 36 17.70 -17.03 -20.05
C PHE A 36 16.66 -15.98 -20.44
N TYR A 37 16.32 -15.96 -21.72
CA TYR A 37 15.50 -14.92 -22.30
C TYR A 37 14.02 -15.16 -22.12
N ARG A 38 13.62 -16.37 -21.91
CA ARG A 38 12.21 -16.72 -21.85
C ARG A 38 11.49 -16.00 -20.70
N PHE A 39 12.16 -15.91 -19.57
CA PHE A 39 11.64 -15.15 -18.42
C PHE A 39 11.75 -13.64 -18.64
N ASP A 40 12.83 -13.22 -19.25
CA ASP A 40 13.15 -11.83 -19.48
C ASP A 40 12.33 -11.22 -20.63
N GLU A 41 12.07 -11.96 -21.70
CA GLU A 41 11.15 -11.55 -22.75
C GLU A 41 9.73 -11.30 -22.19
N LEU A 42 9.29 -12.15 -21.29
CA LEU A 42 8.01 -11.98 -20.63
C LEU A 42 8.02 -10.76 -19.69
N ASN A 43 9.11 -10.50 -18.99
CA ASN A 43 9.32 -9.28 -18.21
C ASN A 43 9.33 -8.02 -19.10
N GLU A 44 9.91 -8.07 -20.29
CA GLU A 44 9.89 -6.93 -21.21
C GLU A 44 8.48 -6.62 -21.72
N LEU A 45 7.71 -7.64 -22.12
CA LEU A 45 6.30 -7.51 -22.51
C LEU A 45 5.46 -6.89 -21.38
N VAL A 46 5.71 -7.31 -20.20
CA VAL A 46 5.04 -6.89 -19.01
C VAL A 46 5.44 -5.45 -18.63
N THR A 47 6.71 -5.09 -18.77
CA THR A 47 7.20 -3.72 -18.61
C THR A 47 6.62 -2.78 -19.67
N PHE A 48 6.46 -3.24 -20.89
CA PHE A 48 5.84 -2.49 -21.97
C PHE A 48 4.38 -2.10 -21.67
N GLN A 49 3.66 -2.89 -20.91
CA GLN A 49 2.30 -2.60 -20.43
C GLN A 49 2.27 -1.67 -19.19
N GLY A 50 3.42 -1.14 -18.77
CA GLY A 50 3.52 -0.25 -17.60
C GLY A 50 3.42 -0.96 -16.25
N THR A 51 3.63 -2.26 -16.23
CA THR A 51 3.50 -3.09 -15.05
C THR A 51 4.84 -3.20 -14.32
N ARG A 52 4.84 -3.04 -13.00
CA ARG A 52 6.03 -3.18 -12.15
C ARG A 52 6.12 -4.59 -11.60
N PHE A 53 7.24 -5.25 -11.79
CA PHE A 53 7.40 -6.68 -11.49
C PHE A 53 8.30 -7.04 -10.32
N TYR A 54 8.75 -6.09 -9.54
CA TYR A 54 9.51 -6.41 -8.34
C TYR A 54 8.67 -6.98 -7.23
N ILE A 55 7.35 -6.76 -7.28
CA ILE A 55 6.44 -7.12 -6.22
C ILE A 55 5.47 -8.14 -6.76
N PRO A 56 5.44 -9.30 -6.11
CA PRO A 56 4.50 -10.32 -6.48
C PRO A 56 3.07 -9.78 -6.40
N THR A 57 2.36 -9.88 -7.50
CA THR A 57 0.93 -9.66 -7.53
C THR A 57 0.23 -10.80 -6.81
N ILE A 58 -0.75 -10.51 -5.97
CA ILE A 58 -1.54 -11.56 -5.32
C ILE A 58 -2.54 -12.18 -6.28
N PHE A 59 -2.82 -13.45 -6.08
CA PHE A 59 -3.72 -14.23 -6.92
C PHE A 59 -5.03 -14.54 -6.18
N GLY A 60 -5.64 -13.49 -5.62
CA GLY A 60 -6.90 -13.60 -4.91
C GLY A 60 -6.80 -14.39 -3.59
N PRO A 61 -7.90 -14.97 -3.12
CA PRO A 61 -7.96 -15.68 -1.85
C PRO A 61 -7.34 -17.09 -1.91
N THR A 62 -6.36 -17.30 -2.76
CA THR A 62 -5.65 -18.58 -2.91
C THR A 62 -4.45 -18.71 -1.98
N GLY A 63 -3.89 -17.58 -1.52
CA GLY A 63 -2.64 -17.53 -0.78
C GLY A 63 -1.40 -17.61 -1.67
N MET A 64 -1.59 -17.54 -2.99
CA MET A 64 -0.49 -17.43 -3.94
C MET A 64 -0.20 -15.97 -4.26
N SER A 65 1.07 -15.69 -4.55
CA SER A 65 1.50 -14.45 -5.20
C SER A 65 2.59 -14.75 -6.22
N GLY A 66 2.77 -13.86 -7.17
CA GLY A 66 3.76 -14.08 -8.22
C GLY A 66 3.72 -13.05 -9.33
N TRP A 67 4.21 -13.44 -10.48
CA TRP A 67 4.41 -12.57 -11.63
C TRP A 67 3.24 -12.66 -12.60
N LEU A 68 2.74 -11.49 -13.02
CA LEU A 68 1.79 -11.39 -14.12
C LEU A 68 2.53 -11.49 -15.45
N MET A 69 2.14 -12.43 -16.27
CA MET A 69 2.67 -12.63 -17.61
C MET A 69 1.58 -12.30 -18.65
N THR A 70 1.90 -12.38 -19.93
CA THR A 70 0.97 -12.03 -21.03
C THR A 70 -0.30 -12.88 -21.01
N ASP A 71 -0.17 -14.18 -20.72
CA ASP A 71 -1.26 -15.18 -20.82
C ASP A 71 -1.27 -16.16 -19.64
N SER A 72 -0.49 -15.90 -18.62
CA SER A 72 -0.25 -16.81 -17.50
C SER A 72 0.16 -16.04 -16.23
N LEU A 73 0.23 -16.75 -15.11
CA LEU A 73 0.71 -16.24 -13.84
C LEU A 73 1.79 -17.18 -13.32
N VAL A 74 2.97 -16.64 -12.98
CA VAL A 74 4.07 -17.44 -12.43
C VAL A 74 4.07 -17.31 -10.92
N VAL A 75 3.91 -18.42 -10.22
CA VAL A 75 3.91 -18.45 -8.76
C VAL A 75 5.30 -18.17 -8.23
N ARG A 76 5.44 -17.18 -7.36
CA ARG A 76 6.67 -16.87 -6.62
C ARG A 76 6.60 -17.36 -5.18
N GLU A 77 5.46 -17.13 -4.54
CA GLU A 77 5.27 -17.44 -3.12
C GLU A 77 3.92 -18.10 -2.88
N VAL A 78 3.88 -18.97 -1.89
CA VAL A 78 2.66 -19.59 -1.37
C VAL A 78 2.65 -19.40 0.13
N GLU A 79 1.61 -18.77 0.65
CA GLU A 79 1.47 -18.51 2.07
C GLU A 79 1.14 -19.78 2.84
N LYS A 80 1.84 -19.98 3.95
CA LYS A 80 1.60 -21.12 4.84
C LYS A 80 0.18 -21.08 5.44
N GLY A 81 -0.50 -22.21 5.42
CA GLY A 81 -1.87 -22.34 5.91
C GLY A 81 -2.95 -21.84 4.94
N SER A 82 -2.55 -21.36 3.76
CA SER A 82 -3.45 -20.91 2.71
C SER A 82 -4.06 -22.09 1.91
N PRO A 83 -5.10 -21.83 1.09
CA PRO A 83 -5.66 -22.86 0.20
C PRO A 83 -4.65 -23.54 -0.73
N ALA A 84 -3.61 -22.85 -1.16
CA ALA A 84 -2.58 -23.37 -2.06
C ALA A 84 -1.42 -24.06 -1.32
N ASP A 85 -1.33 -23.93 0.01
CA ASP A 85 -0.21 -24.48 0.80
C ASP A 85 -0.09 -26.00 0.62
N GLY A 86 1.13 -26.45 0.36
CA GLY A 86 1.43 -27.86 0.10
C GLY A 86 0.98 -28.42 -1.27
N LEU A 87 0.17 -27.65 -2.03
CA LEU A 87 -0.37 -28.07 -3.33
C LEU A 87 0.35 -27.39 -4.50
N VAL A 88 0.61 -26.11 -4.39
CA VAL A 88 1.28 -25.28 -5.39
C VAL A 88 2.69 -24.92 -4.89
N ARG A 89 3.61 -24.69 -5.82
CA ARG A 89 5.03 -24.44 -5.52
C ARG A 89 5.53 -23.20 -6.24
N PRO A 90 6.55 -22.53 -5.73
CA PRO A 90 7.26 -21.50 -6.48
C PRO A 90 7.74 -22.03 -7.85
N ASN A 91 7.63 -21.21 -8.87
CA ASN A 91 7.87 -21.46 -10.28
C ASN A 91 6.83 -22.33 -11.00
N ASP A 92 5.71 -22.67 -10.36
CA ASP A 92 4.56 -23.19 -11.11
C ASP A 92 3.99 -22.07 -12.00
N VAL A 93 3.65 -22.42 -13.24
CA VAL A 93 3.06 -21.49 -14.20
C VAL A 93 1.56 -21.80 -14.31
N LEU A 94 0.72 -20.92 -13.77
CA LEU A 94 -0.72 -21.02 -13.85
C LEU A 94 -1.18 -20.57 -15.24
N VAL A 95 -1.84 -21.44 -15.98
CA VAL A 95 -2.29 -21.21 -17.36
C VAL A 95 -3.81 -21.34 -17.52
N GLU A 96 -4.49 -21.93 -16.55
CA GLU A 96 -5.90 -22.22 -16.60
C GLU A 96 -6.52 -22.22 -15.21
N VAL A 97 -7.78 -21.81 -15.09
CA VAL A 97 -8.59 -21.93 -13.86
C VAL A 97 -9.97 -22.45 -14.21
N ASN A 98 -10.42 -23.50 -13.51
CA ASN A 98 -11.70 -24.17 -13.75
C ASN A 98 -11.96 -24.60 -15.21
N GLY A 99 -10.93 -25.01 -15.92
CA GLY A 99 -11.01 -25.38 -17.34
C GLY A 99 -10.99 -24.19 -18.31
N GLN A 100 -10.92 -22.95 -17.80
CA GLN A 100 -10.80 -21.76 -18.62
C GLN A 100 -9.36 -21.30 -18.69
N ALA A 101 -8.79 -21.18 -19.88
CA ALA A 101 -7.47 -20.58 -20.09
C ALA A 101 -7.45 -19.13 -19.61
N LEU A 102 -6.36 -18.69 -19.01
CA LEU A 102 -6.20 -17.34 -18.47
C LEU A 102 -6.25 -16.27 -19.57
N GLY A 103 -5.75 -16.57 -20.77
CA GLY A 103 -5.78 -15.66 -21.91
C GLY A 103 -4.99 -14.39 -21.70
N THR A 104 -5.30 -13.35 -22.46
CA THR A 104 -4.55 -12.07 -22.47
C THR A 104 -4.86 -11.15 -21.28
N GLU A 105 -5.82 -11.49 -20.42
CA GLU A 105 -6.15 -10.77 -19.19
C GLU A 105 -6.11 -11.73 -17.96
N PRO A 106 -4.95 -12.31 -17.62
CA PRO A 106 -4.86 -13.41 -16.67
C PRO A 106 -5.46 -13.12 -15.29
N LEU A 107 -5.19 -11.93 -14.73
CA LEU A 107 -5.75 -11.55 -13.44
C LEU A 107 -7.26 -11.31 -13.48
N LYS A 108 -7.77 -10.79 -14.57
CA LYS A 108 -9.20 -10.60 -14.73
C LYS A 108 -9.92 -11.95 -14.83
N THR A 109 -9.41 -12.83 -15.66
CA THR A 109 -9.92 -14.20 -15.77
C THR A 109 -9.90 -14.91 -14.41
N LEU A 110 -8.77 -14.82 -13.70
CA LEU A 110 -8.67 -15.36 -12.33
C LEU A 110 -9.75 -14.76 -11.40
N GLY A 111 -9.93 -13.43 -11.42
CA GLY A 111 -10.92 -12.75 -10.58
C GLY A 111 -12.37 -13.17 -10.88
N GLU A 112 -12.70 -13.40 -12.15
CA GLU A 112 -13.98 -13.93 -12.58
C GLU A 112 -14.15 -15.39 -12.14
N GLN A 113 -13.10 -16.21 -12.21
CA GLN A 113 -13.12 -17.60 -11.76
C GLN A 113 -13.16 -17.73 -10.23
N VAL A 114 -12.56 -16.80 -9.49
CA VAL A 114 -12.72 -16.71 -8.02
C VAL A 114 -14.19 -16.51 -7.67
N GLU A 115 -14.92 -15.63 -8.39
CA GLU A 115 -16.35 -15.41 -8.17
C GLU A 115 -17.16 -16.70 -8.31
N GLN A 116 -16.89 -17.48 -9.34
CA GLN A 116 -17.56 -18.75 -9.59
C GLN A 116 -17.17 -19.81 -8.55
N SER A 117 -15.90 -19.91 -8.23
CA SER A 117 -15.35 -20.89 -7.30
C SER A 117 -15.89 -20.73 -5.87
N GLU A 118 -16.11 -19.51 -5.41
CA GLU A 118 -16.62 -19.25 -4.06
C GLU A 118 -18.10 -19.61 -3.89
N GLN A 119 -18.82 -19.85 -4.97
CA GLN A 119 -20.20 -20.38 -4.89
C GLN A 119 -20.19 -21.82 -4.39
N SER A 120 -19.26 -22.63 -4.89
CA SER A 120 -19.08 -24.03 -4.50
C SER A 120 -18.07 -24.25 -3.37
N GLY A 121 -17.12 -23.33 -3.22
CA GLY A 121 -15.92 -23.46 -2.38
C GLY A 121 -14.82 -24.30 -3.04
N ARG A 122 -14.89 -24.56 -4.34
CA ARG A 122 -13.93 -25.36 -5.10
C ARG A 122 -13.38 -24.59 -6.29
N MET A 123 -12.08 -24.68 -6.50
CA MET A 123 -11.36 -24.13 -7.65
C MET A 123 -10.41 -25.19 -8.18
N THR A 124 -10.23 -25.24 -9.48
CA THR A 124 -9.27 -26.12 -10.11
C THR A 124 -8.26 -25.29 -10.87
N LEU A 125 -6.98 -25.51 -10.64
CA LEU A 125 -5.88 -24.84 -11.33
C LEU A 125 -5.25 -25.77 -12.37
N GLY A 126 -5.15 -25.31 -13.61
CA GLY A 126 -4.30 -25.89 -14.62
C GLY A 126 -2.95 -25.19 -14.59
N LEU A 127 -1.88 -25.92 -14.23
CA LEU A 127 -0.55 -25.35 -14.14
C LEU A 127 0.49 -26.17 -14.88
N VAL A 128 1.60 -25.55 -15.23
CA VAL A 128 2.76 -26.19 -15.82
C VAL A 128 3.86 -26.20 -14.75
N ARG A 129 4.29 -27.41 -14.38
CA ARG A 129 5.34 -27.69 -13.42
C ARG A 129 6.44 -28.50 -14.06
N GLY A 130 7.67 -28.00 -14.13
CA GLY A 130 8.76 -28.70 -14.77
C GLY A 130 8.49 -29.10 -16.23
N GLY A 131 7.72 -28.29 -16.94
CA GLY A 131 7.33 -28.56 -18.35
C GLY A 131 6.12 -29.52 -18.50
N ARG A 132 5.57 -30.04 -17.42
CA ARG A 132 4.39 -30.95 -17.46
C ARG A 132 3.15 -30.20 -17.00
N ARG A 133 2.05 -30.45 -17.70
CA ARG A 133 0.74 -29.90 -17.31
C ARG A 133 0.14 -30.75 -16.19
N GLU A 134 -0.27 -30.07 -15.12
CA GLU A 134 -0.88 -30.67 -13.93
C GLU A 134 -2.21 -29.96 -13.61
N THR A 135 -3.13 -30.69 -13.00
CA THR A 135 -4.40 -30.14 -12.50
C THR A 135 -4.41 -30.24 -10.99
N VAL A 136 -4.56 -29.09 -10.32
CA VAL A 136 -4.49 -28.99 -8.85
C VAL A 136 -5.82 -28.47 -8.32
N PRO A 137 -6.54 -29.22 -7.48
CA PRO A 137 -7.76 -28.74 -6.84
C PRO A 137 -7.44 -27.90 -5.60
N LEU A 138 -8.06 -26.74 -5.48
CA LEU A 138 -8.02 -25.87 -4.28
C LEU A 138 -9.38 -25.85 -3.58
N LYS A 139 -9.35 -25.76 -2.26
CA LYS A 139 -10.53 -25.54 -1.43
C LYS A 139 -10.56 -24.09 -0.98
N LEU A 140 -11.47 -23.29 -1.50
CA LEU A 140 -11.71 -21.92 -1.08
C LEU A 140 -12.81 -21.81 -0.03
N ARG A 141 -12.85 -20.68 0.68
CA ARG A 141 -13.98 -20.37 1.56
C ARG A 141 -15.25 -20.21 0.73
N LYS A 142 -16.31 -20.93 1.08
CA LYS A 142 -17.61 -20.82 0.40
C LYS A 142 -18.31 -19.53 0.83
N LEU A 143 -18.30 -18.50 -0.01
CA LEU A 143 -18.92 -17.21 0.24
C LEU A 143 -20.26 -17.02 -0.50
N GLY A 144 -20.58 -17.90 -1.47
CA GLY A 144 -21.71 -17.71 -2.38
C GLY A 144 -21.38 -16.78 -3.55
N GLY A 145 -22.38 -16.48 -4.37
CA GLY A 145 -22.26 -15.52 -5.46
C GLY A 145 -22.62 -14.10 -5.05
N LEU A 146 -22.09 -13.12 -5.77
CA LEU A 146 -22.51 -11.74 -5.66
C LEU A 146 -23.91 -11.55 -6.22
N ALA A 147 -24.76 -10.87 -5.49
CA ALA A 147 -26.10 -10.52 -5.95
C ALA A 147 -26.02 -9.50 -7.11
N LYS A 148 -27.04 -9.46 -7.94
CA LYS A 148 -27.11 -8.52 -9.09
C LYS A 148 -26.98 -7.04 -8.65
N ALA A 149 -27.45 -6.72 -7.46
CA ALA A 149 -27.38 -5.37 -6.87
C ALA A 149 -26.16 -5.14 -5.97
N TRP A 150 -25.18 -6.05 -5.95
CA TRP A 150 -24.01 -5.89 -5.06
C TRP A 150 -23.39 -4.48 -5.17
N PRO A 151 -22.82 -3.91 -4.11
CA PRO A 151 -22.70 -4.46 -2.75
C PRO A 151 -24.00 -4.48 -1.95
N PHE A 152 -25.11 -3.90 -2.45
CA PHE A 152 -26.42 -3.83 -1.81
C PHE A 152 -27.15 -5.18 -1.87
N ASP A 153 -27.96 -5.46 -0.88
CA ASP A 153 -28.77 -6.68 -0.79
C ASP A 153 -28.02 -7.97 -1.13
N CYS A 154 -26.76 -8.03 -0.72
CA CYS A 154 -25.83 -9.09 -1.08
C CYS A 154 -25.27 -9.82 0.14
N ALA A 155 -25.63 -11.09 0.30
CA ALA A 155 -25.12 -11.92 1.39
C ALA A 155 -23.59 -12.13 1.31
N LYS A 156 -23.03 -12.29 0.10
CA LYS A 156 -21.58 -12.42 -0.10
C LYS A 156 -20.86 -11.13 0.32
N SER A 157 -21.38 -9.96 -0.05
CA SER A 157 -20.82 -8.67 0.36
C SER A 157 -20.73 -8.55 1.89
N ARG A 158 -21.78 -8.94 2.61
CA ARG A 158 -21.78 -8.95 4.07
C ARG A 158 -20.73 -9.91 4.67
N ARG A 159 -20.55 -11.11 4.05
CA ARG A 159 -19.52 -12.06 4.50
C ARG A 159 -18.11 -11.56 4.24
N ILE A 160 -17.89 -10.88 3.13
CA ILE A 160 -16.59 -10.25 2.80
C ILE A 160 -16.29 -9.12 3.80
N LEU A 161 -17.27 -8.24 4.06
CA LEU A 161 -17.11 -7.16 5.05
C LEU A 161 -16.77 -7.71 6.43
N ARG A 162 -17.52 -8.72 6.89
CA ARG A 162 -17.25 -9.38 8.18
C ARG A 162 -15.83 -9.95 8.21
N GLY A 163 -15.40 -10.67 7.18
CA GLY A 163 -14.04 -11.23 7.10
C GLY A 163 -12.96 -10.16 7.16
N ALA A 164 -13.18 -8.99 6.54
CA ALA A 164 -12.26 -7.87 6.60
C ALA A 164 -12.20 -7.25 8.01
N CYS A 165 -13.33 -7.10 8.69
CA CYS A 165 -13.38 -6.61 10.07
C CYS A 165 -12.73 -7.59 11.05
N GLU A 166 -13.00 -8.90 10.93
CA GLU A 166 -12.33 -9.96 11.69
C GLU A 166 -10.81 -9.96 11.47
N TYR A 167 -10.36 -9.70 10.23
CA TYR A 167 -8.93 -9.56 9.92
C TYR A 167 -8.34 -8.36 10.67
N LEU A 168 -8.98 -7.20 10.62
CA LEU A 168 -8.50 -5.99 11.31
C LEU A 168 -8.52 -6.15 12.83
N ASP A 169 -9.55 -6.78 13.41
CA ASP A 169 -9.59 -7.05 14.86
C ASP A 169 -8.40 -7.91 15.31
N ARG A 170 -8.11 -8.99 14.55
CA ARG A 170 -6.94 -9.84 14.84
C ARG A 170 -5.59 -9.15 14.67
N LYS A 171 -5.53 -8.08 13.83
CA LYS A 171 -4.29 -7.36 13.51
C LYS A 171 -4.11 -6.08 14.31
N GLN A 172 -5.10 -5.69 15.08
CA GLN A 172 -5.00 -4.52 15.93
C GLN A 172 -4.19 -4.82 17.19
N ASN A 173 -3.23 -3.96 17.50
CA ASN A 173 -2.47 -4.04 18.73
C ASN A 173 -3.35 -3.78 19.97
N PRO A 174 -2.96 -4.27 21.15
CA PRO A 174 -3.69 -4.00 22.39
C PRO A 174 -3.99 -2.53 22.64
N ASP A 175 -3.06 -1.62 22.31
CA ASP A 175 -3.21 -0.17 22.47
C ASP A 175 -4.13 0.50 21.45
N GLY A 176 -4.61 -0.25 20.47
CA GLY A 176 -5.51 0.21 19.43
C GLY A 176 -4.82 0.61 18.12
N SER A 177 -3.49 0.63 18.06
CA SER A 177 -2.75 0.89 16.82
C SER A 177 -2.81 -0.31 15.87
N PHE A 178 -2.37 -0.07 14.64
CA PHE A 178 -2.09 -1.12 13.66
C PHE A 178 -0.61 -1.06 13.28
N ASP A 179 -0.03 -2.19 12.95
CA ASP A 179 1.36 -2.28 12.50
C ASP A 179 1.51 -1.76 11.07
N THR A 180 1.27 -0.47 10.92
CA THR A 180 1.49 0.26 9.68
C THR A 180 2.03 1.66 9.99
N PRO A 181 3.09 2.11 9.31
CA PRO A 181 3.62 3.45 9.52
C PRO A 181 2.71 4.55 8.96
N ILE A 182 1.67 4.18 8.22
CA ILE A 182 0.86 5.13 7.47
C ILE A 182 -0.41 5.48 8.26
N HIS A 183 -0.45 6.66 8.84
CA HIS A 183 -1.61 7.17 9.59
C HIS A 183 -2.91 7.17 8.77
N VAL A 184 -2.82 7.40 7.45
CA VAL A 184 -3.97 7.27 6.53
C VAL A 184 -4.55 5.86 6.57
N ALA A 185 -3.70 4.83 6.54
CA ALA A 185 -4.15 3.43 6.59
C ALA A 185 -4.82 3.10 7.92
N MET A 186 -4.25 3.56 9.04
CA MET A 186 -4.85 3.36 10.36
C MET A 186 -6.24 3.98 10.44
N ALA A 187 -6.40 5.21 9.94
CA ALA A 187 -7.69 5.89 9.91
C ALA A 187 -8.71 5.14 9.04
N LEU A 188 -8.30 4.68 7.85
CA LEU A 188 -9.16 3.90 6.96
C LEU A 188 -9.57 2.55 7.57
N ASN A 189 -8.68 1.88 8.31
CA ASN A 189 -9.01 0.66 9.04
C ASN A 189 -10.05 0.94 10.13
N GLY A 190 -9.87 1.99 10.91
CA GLY A 190 -10.87 2.44 11.89
C GLY A 190 -12.20 2.82 11.25
N MET A 191 -12.17 3.51 10.10
CA MET A 191 -13.39 3.85 9.35
C MET A 191 -14.13 2.61 8.84
N LEU A 192 -13.43 1.58 8.36
CA LEU A 192 -14.07 0.33 7.94
C LEU A 192 -14.76 -0.37 9.12
N LEU A 193 -14.07 -0.50 10.25
CA LEU A 193 -14.64 -1.09 11.47
C LEU A 193 -15.88 -0.31 11.93
N LEU A 194 -15.83 1.01 11.89
CA LEU A 194 -16.96 1.87 12.23
C LEU A 194 -18.11 1.77 11.21
N ALA A 195 -17.78 1.65 9.91
CA ALA A 195 -18.73 1.54 8.82
C ALA A 195 -19.41 0.16 8.74
N SER A 196 -18.85 -0.86 9.39
CA SER A 196 -19.47 -2.18 9.50
C SER A 196 -20.85 -2.12 10.18
N ASP A 197 -21.08 -1.10 10.99
CA ASP A 197 -22.27 -0.90 11.82
C ASP A 197 -22.49 -2.03 12.86
N ASP A 198 -21.41 -2.75 13.20
CA ASP A 198 -21.43 -3.83 14.16
C ASP A 198 -20.83 -3.37 15.50
N PRO A 199 -21.58 -3.41 16.60
CA PRO A 199 -21.10 -3.02 17.93
C PRO A 199 -19.89 -3.81 18.41
N GLU A 200 -19.62 -5.00 17.87
CA GLU A 200 -18.47 -5.83 18.20
C GLU A 200 -17.14 -5.09 17.97
N TYR A 201 -17.09 -4.19 16.97
CA TYR A 201 -15.87 -3.45 16.61
C TYR A 201 -15.77 -2.03 17.18
N LEU A 202 -16.73 -1.57 17.98
CA LEU A 202 -16.68 -0.23 18.59
C LEU A 202 -15.52 -0.08 19.58
N ASP A 203 -15.18 -1.14 20.32
CA ASP A 203 -13.99 -1.14 21.17
C ASP A 203 -12.71 -0.90 20.37
N ASN A 204 -12.57 -1.53 19.21
CA ASN A 204 -11.43 -1.34 18.32
C ASN A 204 -11.30 0.11 17.88
N CYS A 205 -12.41 0.73 17.48
CA CYS A 205 -12.45 2.15 17.09
C CYS A 205 -12.09 3.06 18.28
N ARG A 206 -12.60 2.76 19.47
CA ARG A 206 -12.33 3.52 20.69
C ARG A 206 -10.86 3.45 21.09
N ARG A 207 -10.25 2.27 21.07
CA ARG A 207 -8.82 2.10 21.36
C ARG A 207 -7.94 2.84 20.34
N LEU A 208 -8.29 2.80 19.06
CA LEU A 208 -7.60 3.56 18.03
C LEU A 208 -7.71 5.08 18.27
N ALA A 209 -8.90 5.58 18.63
CA ALA A 209 -9.09 6.99 18.97
C ALA A 209 -8.26 7.41 20.19
N CYS A 210 -8.15 6.55 21.21
CA CYS A 210 -7.28 6.75 22.36
C CYS A 210 -5.80 6.75 21.98
N TRP A 211 -5.40 5.89 21.07
CA TRP A 211 -4.02 5.83 20.55
C TRP A 211 -3.63 7.12 19.83
N TYR A 212 -4.49 7.63 18.94
CA TYR A 212 -4.25 8.90 18.26
C TYR A 212 -4.05 10.07 19.20
N ARG A 213 -4.79 10.10 20.32
CA ARG A 213 -4.63 11.14 21.33
C ARG A 213 -3.25 11.16 21.97
N LYS A 214 -2.63 10.00 22.16
CA LYS A 214 -1.28 9.89 22.74
C LYS A 214 -0.18 10.30 21.77
N GLY A 215 -0.40 10.12 20.48
CA GLY A 215 0.62 10.31 19.44
C GLY A 215 0.47 11.59 18.61
N PHE A 216 -0.56 12.41 18.84
CA PHE A 216 -0.72 13.65 18.08
C PHE A 216 0.16 14.76 18.64
N ASP A 217 1.06 15.26 17.80
CA ASP A 217 1.87 16.45 18.06
C ASP A 217 1.63 17.51 16.97
N PRO A 218 0.92 18.61 17.29
CA PRO A 218 0.66 19.67 16.34
C PRO A 218 1.90 20.50 15.97
N ALA A 219 3.00 20.33 16.68
CA ALA A 219 4.28 20.98 16.40
C ALA A 219 5.20 20.10 15.53
N SER A 220 4.85 18.84 15.29
CA SER A 220 5.63 17.94 14.45
C SER A 220 5.79 18.53 13.05
N THR A 221 7.04 18.61 12.60
CA THR A 221 7.40 19.05 11.25
C THR A 221 7.31 17.91 10.24
N ASP A 222 7.35 16.68 10.74
CA ASP A 222 7.40 15.47 9.92
C ASP A 222 6.02 14.86 9.67
N THR A 223 4.99 15.37 10.34
CA THR A 223 3.66 14.83 10.18
C THR A 223 3.02 15.41 8.93
N PRO A 224 2.83 14.61 7.91
CA PRO A 224 2.14 15.03 6.72
C PRO A 224 0.71 15.43 7.07
N ILE A 225 0.23 16.48 6.46
CA ILE A 225 -1.18 16.93 6.54
C ILE A 225 -2.14 15.77 6.23
N TRP A 226 -1.72 14.82 5.39
CA TRP A 226 -2.43 13.58 5.13
C TRP A 226 -2.85 12.83 6.40
N GLY A 227 -1.90 12.64 7.33
CA GLY A 227 -2.17 11.95 8.60
C GLY A 227 -3.22 12.69 9.42
N TRP A 228 -3.09 13.99 9.56
CA TRP A 228 -4.04 14.82 10.32
C TRP A 228 -5.43 14.84 9.69
N ALA A 229 -5.50 14.94 8.36
CA ALA A 229 -6.76 14.94 7.63
C ALA A 229 -7.54 13.63 7.82
N TYR A 230 -6.89 12.49 7.58
CA TYR A 230 -7.57 11.19 7.69
C TYR A 230 -7.87 10.79 9.14
N MET A 231 -6.94 11.07 10.08
CA MET A 231 -7.21 10.96 11.51
C MET A 231 -8.43 11.80 11.90
N GLY A 232 -8.49 13.05 11.42
CA GLY A 232 -9.60 13.96 11.67
C GLY A 232 -10.92 13.43 11.13
N ILE A 233 -10.95 12.90 9.91
CA ILE A 233 -12.16 12.27 9.35
C ILE A 233 -12.61 11.11 10.25
N PHE A 234 -11.69 10.21 10.63
CA PHE A 234 -12.02 9.07 11.49
C PHE A 234 -12.57 9.51 12.85
N LEU A 235 -11.90 10.46 13.53
CA LEU A 235 -12.31 10.93 14.86
C LEU A 235 -13.69 11.61 14.83
N ALA A 236 -13.95 12.43 13.81
CA ALA A 236 -15.24 13.07 13.64
C ALA A 236 -16.34 12.04 13.37
N GLU A 237 -16.11 11.09 12.45
CA GLU A 237 -17.06 10.02 12.16
C GLU A 237 -17.34 9.14 13.38
N TYR A 238 -16.29 8.84 14.16
CA TYR A 238 -16.44 8.10 15.41
C TYR A 238 -17.35 8.85 16.41
N TYR A 239 -17.12 10.17 16.60
CA TYR A 239 -17.99 10.97 17.44
C TYR A 239 -19.42 11.07 16.89
N LEU A 240 -19.57 11.39 15.62
CA LEU A 240 -20.89 11.54 14.98
C LEU A 240 -21.73 10.25 15.06
N LYS A 241 -21.09 9.10 15.08
CA LYS A 241 -21.75 7.81 15.22
C LYS A 241 -22.01 7.41 16.67
N THR A 242 -21.04 7.62 17.57
CA THR A 242 -21.08 7.09 18.93
C THR A 242 -21.43 8.10 20.02
N GLY A 243 -21.35 9.41 19.72
CA GLY A 243 -21.51 10.46 20.71
C GLY A 243 -20.42 10.48 21.79
N ASP A 244 -19.28 9.81 21.59
CA ASP A 244 -18.18 9.75 22.53
C ASP A 244 -17.41 11.08 22.59
N GLU A 245 -17.74 11.92 23.56
CA GLU A 245 -17.14 13.25 23.73
C GLU A 245 -15.64 13.24 24.07
N ALA A 246 -15.10 12.09 24.46
CA ALA A 246 -13.67 11.97 24.81
C ALA A 246 -12.73 12.31 23.65
N VAL A 247 -13.20 12.28 22.39
CA VAL A 247 -12.39 12.60 21.22
C VAL A 247 -12.46 14.07 20.81
N LEU A 248 -13.45 14.85 21.30
CA LEU A 248 -13.67 16.24 20.88
C LEU A 248 -12.47 17.17 21.11
N PRO A 249 -11.72 17.08 22.23
CA PRO A 249 -10.52 17.88 22.41
C PRO A 249 -9.49 17.66 21.31
N LEU A 250 -9.27 16.39 20.92
CA LEU A 250 -8.35 16.07 19.83
C LEU A 250 -8.86 16.56 18.48
N CYS A 251 -10.17 16.44 18.21
CA CYS A 251 -10.78 17.01 17.00
C CYS A 251 -10.53 18.53 16.90
N TRP A 252 -10.62 19.25 18.02
CA TRP A 252 -10.36 20.67 18.08
C TRP A 252 -8.88 21.01 17.80
N GLU A 253 -7.94 20.25 18.41
CA GLU A 253 -6.51 20.44 18.18
C GLU A 253 -6.12 20.19 16.72
N VAL A 254 -6.63 19.10 16.13
CA VAL A 254 -6.42 18.76 14.71
C VAL A 254 -7.04 19.83 13.80
N GLY A 255 -8.26 20.27 14.10
CA GLY A 255 -8.94 21.32 13.34
C GLY A 255 -8.17 22.63 13.33
N ARG A 256 -7.60 23.02 14.47
CA ARG A 256 -6.73 24.20 14.58
C ARG A 256 -5.42 24.02 13.80
N ALA A 257 -4.81 22.82 13.86
CA ALA A 257 -3.59 22.53 13.12
C ALA A 257 -3.83 22.61 11.61
N LEU A 258 -4.92 22.01 11.12
CA LEU A 258 -5.31 22.09 9.72
C LEU A 258 -5.60 23.54 9.29
N ALA A 259 -6.36 24.32 10.08
CA ALA A 259 -6.67 25.70 9.74
C ALA A 259 -5.41 26.59 9.66
N ARG A 260 -4.46 26.40 10.57
CA ARG A 260 -3.19 27.17 10.56
C ARG A 260 -2.28 26.83 9.39
N THR A 261 -2.35 25.61 8.88
CA THR A 261 -1.46 25.13 7.81
C THR A 261 -2.09 25.27 6.44
N GLN A 262 -3.31 25.77 6.35
CA GLN A 262 -3.98 26.02 5.09
C GLN A 262 -3.26 27.11 4.31
N GLN A 263 -3.03 26.86 3.02
CA GLN A 263 -2.47 27.85 2.12
C GLN A 263 -3.49 28.98 1.84
N PRO A 264 -3.02 30.18 1.50
CA PRO A 264 -3.92 31.29 1.17
C PRO A 264 -4.91 30.99 0.04
N SER A 265 -4.55 30.11 -0.88
CA SER A 265 -5.43 29.64 -1.97
C SER A 265 -6.66 28.86 -1.47
N GLY A 266 -6.58 28.19 -0.33
CA GLY A 266 -7.66 27.38 0.24
C GLY A 266 -7.42 25.87 0.18
N THR A 267 -6.25 25.43 -0.21
CA THR A 267 -5.81 24.01 -0.19
C THR A 267 -4.65 23.81 0.78
N TRP A 268 -4.03 22.64 0.78
CA TRP A 268 -2.87 22.27 1.61
C TRP A 268 -1.77 21.62 0.79
N GLY A 269 -0.55 21.66 1.31
CA GLY A 269 0.57 20.85 0.85
C GLY A 269 0.71 19.56 1.64
N HIS A 270 1.85 18.87 1.48
CA HIS A 270 2.17 17.69 2.28
C HIS A 270 2.51 18.03 3.73
N GLY A 271 3.30 19.07 3.93
CA GLY A 271 3.80 19.53 5.22
C GLY A 271 3.07 20.78 5.74
N PRO A 272 3.38 21.17 6.99
CA PRO A 272 2.76 22.33 7.65
C PRO A 272 3.19 23.68 7.05
N HIS A 273 4.15 23.69 6.16
CA HIS A 273 4.61 24.89 5.47
C HIS A 273 4.55 24.69 3.96
N PRO A 274 4.22 25.74 3.18
CA PRO A 274 4.34 25.70 1.74
C PRO A 274 5.76 25.27 1.35
N GLN A 275 5.89 24.24 0.54
CA GLN A 275 7.18 23.80 -0.01
C GLN A 275 7.37 24.46 -1.37
N PRO A 276 8.22 25.51 -1.50
CA PRO A 276 8.45 26.16 -2.76
C PRO A 276 8.95 25.16 -3.80
N GLY A 277 8.38 25.22 -4.98
CA GLY A 277 8.82 24.39 -6.12
C GLY A 277 8.20 23.01 -6.24
N TYR A 278 7.45 22.52 -5.25
CA TYR A 278 6.71 21.27 -5.37
C TYR A 278 5.30 21.54 -5.91
N VAL A 279 4.95 20.88 -7.01
CA VAL A 279 3.63 20.95 -7.66
C VAL A 279 3.10 22.41 -7.75
N GLN A 280 3.88 23.29 -8.40
CA GLN A 280 3.48 24.68 -8.65
C GLN A 280 2.92 25.42 -7.42
N GLY A 281 3.75 25.62 -6.41
CA GLY A 281 3.39 26.37 -5.21
C GLY A 281 3.21 25.54 -3.95
N GLY A 282 3.48 24.23 -4.02
CA GLY A 282 3.44 23.34 -2.86
C GLY A 282 2.06 22.77 -2.55
N SER A 283 1.04 23.09 -3.35
CA SER A 283 -0.31 22.59 -3.15
C SER A 283 -0.45 21.12 -3.57
N MET A 284 -1.19 20.36 -2.75
CA MET A 284 -1.50 18.95 -2.95
C MET A 284 -3.00 18.74 -2.77
N ASN A 285 -3.76 18.85 -3.86
CA ASN A 285 -5.23 18.86 -3.80
C ASN A 285 -5.86 17.59 -3.22
N PRO A 286 -5.32 16.36 -3.44
CA PRO A 286 -5.87 15.18 -2.77
C PRO A 286 -5.81 15.28 -1.25
N CYS A 287 -4.72 15.85 -0.71
CA CYS A 287 -4.57 16.12 0.72
C CYS A 287 -5.47 17.26 1.17
N GLY A 288 -5.54 18.32 0.38
CA GLY A 288 -6.39 19.49 0.65
C GLY A 288 -7.86 19.15 0.74
N LEU A 289 -8.35 18.27 -0.13
CA LEU A 289 -9.75 17.81 -0.10
C LEU A 289 -10.05 17.00 1.17
N ALA A 290 -9.15 16.09 1.56
CA ALA A 290 -9.31 15.35 2.82
C ALA A 290 -9.30 16.27 4.04
N SER A 291 -8.43 17.29 4.05
CA SER A 291 -8.38 18.31 5.11
C SER A 291 -9.68 19.13 5.20
N TRP A 292 -10.23 19.50 4.05
CA TRP A 292 -11.49 20.21 4.00
C TRP A 292 -12.67 19.35 4.50
N VAL A 293 -12.72 18.07 4.10
CA VAL A 293 -13.70 17.10 4.62
C VAL A 293 -13.60 17.00 6.14
N ALA A 294 -12.38 16.86 6.69
CA ALA A 294 -12.18 16.79 8.14
C ALA A 294 -12.72 18.05 8.86
N LEU A 295 -12.40 19.26 8.37
CA LEU A 295 -12.91 20.52 8.97
C LEU A 295 -14.43 20.61 8.93
N MET A 296 -15.07 20.18 7.84
CA MET A 296 -16.52 20.18 7.74
C MET A 296 -17.18 19.17 8.69
N LEU A 297 -16.60 18.00 8.85
CA LEU A 297 -17.06 17.00 9.82
C LEU A 297 -16.87 17.48 11.27
N PHE A 298 -15.77 18.18 11.58
CA PHE A 298 -15.60 18.82 12.90
C PHE A 298 -16.67 19.86 13.17
N ARG A 299 -17.00 20.71 12.18
CA ARG A 299 -18.12 21.65 12.28
C ARG A 299 -19.44 20.92 12.55
N GLU A 300 -19.71 19.83 11.82
CA GLU A 300 -20.92 19.01 12.02
C GLU A 300 -20.95 18.33 13.40
N ALA A 301 -19.78 18.00 13.94
CA ALA A 301 -19.58 17.47 15.30
C ALA A 301 -19.74 18.55 16.41
N GLY A 302 -19.97 19.80 16.05
CA GLY A 302 -20.09 20.91 17.01
C GLY A 302 -18.73 21.41 17.55
N VAL A 303 -17.62 21.00 16.95
CA VAL A 303 -16.29 21.49 17.30
C VAL A 303 -16.08 22.87 16.68
N PRO A 304 -15.58 23.86 17.43
CA PRO A 304 -15.23 25.17 16.87
C PRO A 304 -14.16 25.03 15.79
N VAL A 305 -14.43 25.50 14.59
CA VAL A 305 -13.53 25.48 13.42
C VAL A 305 -13.37 26.88 12.83
N ASP A 306 -12.29 27.08 12.07
CA ASP A 306 -12.13 28.30 11.27
C ASP A 306 -13.05 28.25 10.05
N GLU A 307 -14.20 28.89 10.14
CA GLU A 307 -15.17 29.01 9.05
C GLU A 307 -14.58 29.69 7.80
N ALA A 308 -13.59 30.57 7.97
CA ALA A 308 -12.92 31.20 6.84
C ALA A 308 -12.06 30.17 6.09
N ALA A 309 -11.46 29.22 6.80
CA ALA A 309 -10.71 28.12 6.17
C ALA A 309 -11.65 27.24 5.32
N ILE A 310 -12.82 26.88 5.85
CA ILE A 310 -13.84 26.12 5.10
C ILE A 310 -14.27 26.90 3.85
N ARG A 311 -14.59 28.19 3.98
CA ARG A 311 -15.02 29.02 2.85
C ARG A 311 -13.92 29.21 1.80
N ARG A 312 -12.64 29.27 2.20
CA ARG A 312 -11.52 29.33 1.24
C ARG A 312 -11.46 28.06 0.41
N SER A 313 -11.59 26.87 1.06
CA SER A 313 -11.59 25.58 0.35
C SER A 313 -12.78 25.44 -0.59
N SER A 314 -13.98 25.78 -0.14
CA SER A 314 -15.19 25.77 -0.98
C SER A 314 -15.00 26.60 -2.25
N ARG A 315 -14.46 27.83 -2.13
CA ARG A 315 -14.14 28.70 -3.27
C ARG A 315 -13.04 28.13 -4.15
N PHE A 316 -11.99 27.58 -3.54
CA PHE A 316 -10.86 27.02 -4.27
C PHE A 316 -11.29 25.81 -5.11
N PHE A 317 -11.91 24.80 -4.51
CA PHE A 317 -12.33 23.59 -5.21
C PHE A 317 -13.56 23.82 -6.10
N GLY A 318 -14.45 24.76 -5.74
CA GLY A 318 -15.62 25.12 -6.54
C GLY A 318 -15.28 25.70 -7.90
N ARG A 319 -14.10 26.30 -8.07
CA ARG A 319 -13.67 26.82 -9.38
C ARG A 319 -13.39 25.75 -10.42
N PHE A 320 -13.25 24.47 -10.00
CA PHE A 320 -13.04 23.36 -10.93
C PHE A 320 -14.34 22.69 -11.36
N ALA A 321 -15.44 22.93 -10.64
CA ALA A 321 -16.74 22.40 -11.02
C ALA A 321 -17.13 22.84 -12.43
N ASP A 322 -17.65 21.91 -13.21
CA ASP A 322 -18.05 22.10 -14.62
C ASP A 322 -16.92 22.54 -15.58
N ARG A 323 -15.66 22.48 -15.12
CA ARG A 323 -14.50 22.89 -15.92
C ARG A 323 -13.49 21.76 -16.17
N GLY A 324 -13.75 20.58 -15.68
CA GLY A 324 -12.90 19.41 -15.75
C GLY A 324 -12.59 18.81 -14.39
N THR A 325 -11.54 18.02 -14.29
CA THR A 325 -11.14 17.36 -13.06
C THR A 325 -10.36 18.31 -12.14
N VAL A 326 -10.43 18.09 -10.85
CA VAL A 326 -9.56 18.77 -9.87
C VAL A 326 -8.10 18.44 -10.20
N PRO A 327 -7.23 19.44 -10.46
CA PRO A 327 -5.82 19.19 -10.76
C PRO A 327 -5.07 18.71 -9.53
N TYR A 328 -3.85 18.20 -9.74
CA TYR A 328 -3.01 17.71 -8.66
C TYR A 328 -2.57 18.82 -7.70
N GLY A 329 -2.27 20.01 -8.24
CA GLY A 329 -1.90 21.23 -7.53
C GLY A 329 -2.66 22.46 -8.00
N GLU A 330 -2.08 23.65 -7.85
CA GLU A 330 -2.68 24.94 -8.24
C GLU A 330 -2.50 25.26 -9.74
N HIS A 331 -2.95 24.41 -10.60
CA HIS A 331 -2.88 24.62 -12.04
C HIS A 331 -4.27 24.47 -12.69
N ARG A 332 -4.30 24.53 -14.01
CA ARG A 332 -5.54 24.46 -14.77
C ARG A 332 -6.22 23.10 -14.59
N PRO A 333 -7.56 23.03 -14.65
CA PRO A 333 -8.27 21.77 -14.69
C PRO A 333 -7.72 20.83 -15.76
N GLU A 334 -7.59 19.58 -15.45
CA GLU A 334 -7.19 18.56 -16.40
C GLU A 334 -8.45 17.99 -17.06
N PHE A 335 -8.43 17.87 -18.40
CA PHE A 335 -9.64 17.38 -19.11
C PHE A 335 -9.83 15.87 -19.04
N ALA A 336 -8.94 15.13 -18.47
CA ALA A 336 -8.94 13.71 -18.74
C ALA A 336 -8.32 12.82 -17.68
N ARG A 337 -8.27 13.12 -16.43
CA ARG A 337 -7.76 12.10 -15.49
C ARG A 337 -8.06 12.48 -14.04
N GLY A 338 -9.21 12.06 -13.54
CA GLY A 338 -9.58 12.14 -12.13
C GLY A 338 -8.80 11.19 -11.22
N GLY A 339 -7.48 11.03 -11.47
CA GLY A 339 -6.60 10.22 -10.64
C GLY A 339 -6.50 10.72 -9.19
N ASN A 340 -5.98 9.87 -8.31
CA ASN A 340 -5.71 10.18 -6.90
C ASN A 340 -6.96 10.47 -6.04
N GLY A 341 -8.15 10.10 -6.49
CA GLY A 341 -9.39 10.30 -5.74
C GLY A 341 -9.85 11.74 -5.59
N LYS A 342 -9.26 12.69 -6.34
CA LYS A 342 -9.55 14.12 -6.22
C LYS A 342 -11.00 14.47 -6.49
N ASP A 343 -11.53 14.06 -7.64
CA ASP A 343 -12.93 14.34 -8.00
C ASP A 343 -13.88 13.63 -7.06
N ALA A 344 -13.51 12.43 -6.62
CA ALA A 344 -14.31 11.67 -5.66
C ALA A 344 -14.40 12.36 -4.29
N LEU A 345 -13.27 12.82 -3.76
CA LEU A 345 -13.25 13.58 -2.51
C LEU A 345 -13.95 14.94 -2.68
N ALA A 346 -13.82 15.61 -3.84
CA ALA A 346 -14.57 16.84 -4.11
C ALA A 346 -16.08 16.59 -4.10
N SER A 347 -16.53 15.50 -4.73
CA SER A 347 -17.94 15.11 -4.68
C SER A 347 -18.44 14.94 -3.24
N VAL A 348 -17.71 14.19 -2.41
CA VAL A 348 -18.03 13.97 -0.99
C VAL A 348 -18.01 15.27 -0.20
N ALA A 349 -17.00 16.12 -0.42
CA ALA A 349 -16.88 17.40 0.26
C ALA A 349 -18.07 18.32 -0.03
N PHE A 350 -18.47 18.47 -1.29
CA PHE A 350 -19.63 19.28 -1.66
C PHE A 350 -20.96 18.67 -1.18
N ASP A 351 -21.07 17.34 -1.09
CA ASP A 351 -22.24 16.69 -0.47
C ASP A 351 -22.36 17.07 1.02
N ILE A 352 -21.25 17.03 1.76
CA ILE A 352 -21.21 17.42 3.18
C ILE A 352 -21.49 18.92 3.33
N GLU A 353 -21.00 19.76 2.44
CA GLU A 353 -21.26 21.19 2.43
C GLU A 353 -22.74 21.51 2.11
N GLY A 354 -23.42 20.62 1.40
CA GLY A 354 -24.82 20.78 0.96
C GLY A 354 -24.94 21.33 -0.47
N ASP A 355 -23.84 21.50 -1.20
CA ASP A 355 -23.84 21.89 -2.62
C ASP A 355 -24.02 20.65 -3.50
N ARG A 356 -25.27 20.25 -3.63
CA ARG A 356 -25.62 19.04 -4.36
C ARG A 356 -25.23 19.10 -5.84
N ALA A 357 -25.35 20.26 -6.48
CA ALA A 357 -25.05 20.41 -7.89
C ALA A 357 -23.58 20.12 -8.20
N ARG A 358 -22.65 20.69 -7.41
CA ARG A 358 -21.23 20.43 -7.54
C ARG A 358 -20.87 18.99 -7.15
N SER A 359 -21.47 18.46 -6.10
CA SER A 359 -21.29 17.07 -5.69
C SER A 359 -21.64 16.11 -6.82
N GLU A 360 -22.82 16.24 -7.42
CA GLU A 360 -23.27 15.40 -8.54
C GLU A 360 -22.41 15.59 -9.79
N GLY A 361 -21.96 16.82 -10.08
CA GLY A 361 -21.04 17.09 -11.19
C GLY A 361 -19.74 16.30 -11.10
N PHE A 362 -19.09 16.35 -9.94
CA PHE A 362 -17.88 15.58 -9.69
C PHE A 362 -18.14 14.06 -9.63
N ALA A 363 -19.29 13.63 -9.07
CA ALA A 363 -19.66 12.21 -9.08
C ALA A 363 -19.81 11.63 -10.49
N ARG A 364 -20.37 12.42 -11.42
CA ARG A 364 -20.44 12.04 -12.85
C ARG A 364 -19.06 11.87 -13.45
N LEU A 365 -18.12 12.79 -13.22
CA LEU A 365 -16.74 12.66 -13.69
C LEU A 365 -16.11 11.35 -13.21
N VAL A 366 -16.34 10.97 -11.94
CA VAL A 366 -15.84 9.71 -11.38
C VAL A 366 -16.42 8.49 -12.09
N THR A 367 -17.71 8.48 -12.36
CA THR A 367 -18.39 7.35 -13.00
C THR A 367 -18.14 7.28 -14.50
N ASP A 368 -17.97 8.41 -15.17
CA ASP A 368 -17.62 8.46 -16.60
C ASP A 368 -16.19 7.93 -16.85
N TRP A 369 -15.29 8.23 -15.92
CA TRP A 369 -13.89 7.78 -15.96
C TRP A 369 -13.66 6.44 -15.26
N TYR A 370 -14.67 5.61 -15.08
CA TYR A 370 -14.59 4.38 -14.30
C TYR A 370 -13.41 3.46 -14.69
N ARG A 371 -13.00 3.43 -15.96
CA ARG A 371 -11.85 2.64 -16.42
C ARG A 371 -10.50 3.20 -15.94
N GLY A 372 -10.41 4.51 -15.80
CA GLY A 372 -9.20 5.21 -15.38
C GLY A 372 -9.08 5.46 -13.88
N ARG A 373 -9.98 4.94 -13.05
CA ARG A 373 -9.98 5.14 -11.59
C ARG A 373 -8.68 4.76 -10.90
N CYS A 374 -8.01 3.77 -11.44
CA CYS A 374 -6.74 3.27 -10.91
C CYS A 374 -5.54 4.04 -11.48
N SER A 375 -5.75 5.13 -12.22
CA SER A 375 -4.67 5.98 -12.71
C SER A 375 -4.30 7.05 -11.68
N GLY A 376 -3.05 7.42 -11.66
CA GLY A 376 -2.53 8.48 -10.82
C GLY A 376 -1.29 8.05 -10.06
N HIS A 377 -0.45 9.02 -9.80
CA HIS A 377 0.86 8.81 -9.23
C HIS A 377 0.85 8.32 -7.75
N THR A 378 -0.12 8.73 -6.94
CA THR A 378 -0.33 8.18 -5.60
C THR A 378 -1.19 6.92 -5.61
N GLY A 379 -1.32 6.37 -6.79
CA GLY A 379 -2.01 5.14 -7.08
C GLY A 379 -3.51 5.26 -7.14
N GLY A 380 -4.05 4.33 -7.84
CA GLY A 380 -5.45 4.06 -7.87
C GLY A 380 -6.09 3.79 -6.51
N PHE A 381 -5.26 3.63 -5.47
CA PHE A 381 -5.72 3.40 -4.10
C PHE A 381 -6.76 4.43 -3.65
N LEU A 382 -6.43 5.71 -3.65
CA LEU A 382 -7.38 6.76 -3.25
C LEU A 382 -8.53 6.92 -4.25
N GLY A 383 -8.25 6.81 -5.55
CA GLY A 383 -9.27 6.83 -6.60
C GLY A 383 -10.24 5.65 -6.48
N PHE A 384 -9.73 4.50 -6.07
CA PHE A 384 -10.54 3.30 -5.87
C PHE A 384 -11.43 3.41 -4.62
N ILE A 385 -10.89 3.87 -3.50
CA ILE A 385 -11.62 4.02 -2.24
C ILE A 385 -12.72 5.07 -2.38
N TRP A 386 -12.36 6.30 -2.65
CA TRP A 386 -13.30 7.42 -2.67
C TRP A 386 -14.22 7.37 -3.90
N GLY A 387 -13.75 6.79 -5.01
CA GLY A 387 -14.58 6.61 -6.19
C GLY A 387 -15.80 5.73 -5.96
N ASN A 388 -15.70 4.70 -5.10
CA ASN A 388 -16.87 3.89 -4.73
C ASN A 388 -17.88 4.72 -3.93
N VAL A 389 -17.41 5.60 -3.05
CA VAL A 389 -18.26 6.49 -2.26
C VAL A 389 -18.93 7.52 -3.15
N ALA A 390 -18.14 8.26 -3.93
CA ALA A 390 -18.64 9.32 -4.81
C ALA A 390 -19.60 8.80 -5.91
N GLY A 391 -19.33 7.61 -6.43
CA GLY A 391 -20.22 7.01 -7.42
C GLY A 391 -21.67 6.85 -6.95
N LEU A 392 -21.88 6.68 -5.63
CA LEU A 392 -23.23 6.66 -5.05
C LEU A 392 -23.93 8.04 -5.07
N LEU A 393 -23.16 9.11 -5.17
CA LEU A 393 -23.68 10.48 -5.26
C LEU A 393 -24.10 10.83 -6.69
N ASN A 394 -23.71 10.06 -7.70
CA ASN A 394 -24.23 10.23 -9.05
C ASN A 394 -25.73 9.86 -9.08
N PRO A 395 -26.61 10.78 -9.50
CA PRO A 395 -28.04 10.50 -9.59
C PRO A 395 -28.38 9.45 -10.63
N HIS A 396 -27.53 9.28 -11.67
CA HIS A 396 -27.71 8.24 -12.69
C HIS A 396 -27.15 6.90 -12.25
N ARG A 397 -27.98 6.10 -11.61
CA ARG A 397 -27.62 4.81 -11.03
C ARG A 397 -27.01 3.77 -11.98
N PRO A 398 -27.38 3.70 -13.27
CA PRO A 398 -26.71 2.83 -14.24
C PRO A 398 -25.21 3.08 -14.38
N ASP A 399 -24.74 4.33 -14.25
CA ASP A 399 -23.30 4.67 -14.33
C ASP A 399 -22.54 4.09 -13.13
N TYR A 400 -23.10 4.24 -11.95
CA TYR A 400 -22.55 3.59 -10.76
C TYR A 400 -22.48 2.07 -10.93
N ARG A 401 -23.56 1.46 -11.42
CA ARG A 401 -23.61 0.00 -11.64
C ARG A 401 -22.49 -0.43 -12.61
N ARG A 402 -22.40 0.23 -13.76
CA ARG A 402 -21.33 -0.02 -14.75
C ARG A 402 -19.94 0.07 -14.13
N MET A 403 -19.71 1.06 -13.27
CA MET A 403 -18.43 1.26 -12.60
C MET A 403 -18.09 0.11 -11.66
N VAL A 404 -19.01 -0.31 -10.78
CA VAL A 404 -18.71 -1.37 -9.81
C VAL A 404 -18.59 -2.73 -10.48
N ASP A 405 -19.41 -3.02 -11.48
CA ASP A 405 -19.35 -4.29 -12.23
C ASP A 405 -18.04 -4.42 -13.01
N TYR A 406 -17.54 -3.32 -13.58
CA TYR A 406 -16.27 -3.32 -14.30
C TYR A 406 -15.10 -3.71 -13.37
N TRP A 407 -15.10 -3.29 -12.10
CA TRP A 407 -14.03 -3.54 -11.15
C TRP A 407 -14.24 -4.75 -10.23
N GLN A 408 -15.32 -5.50 -10.42
CA GLN A 408 -15.66 -6.67 -9.60
C GLN A 408 -14.53 -7.69 -9.55
N TRP A 409 -13.95 -8.02 -10.69
CA TRP A 409 -12.85 -8.97 -10.80
C TRP A 409 -11.61 -8.50 -9.99
N LEU A 410 -11.31 -7.20 -10.03
CA LEU A 410 -10.19 -6.64 -9.27
C LEU A 410 -10.42 -6.78 -7.76
N LEU A 411 -11.63 -6.53 -7.28
CA LEU A 411 -11.98 -6.77 -5.88
C LEU A 411 -11.80 -8.23 -5.49
N ASN A 412 -12.11 -9.16 -6.38
CA ASN A 412 -11.96 -10.59 -6.13
C ASN A 412 -10.48 -11.00 -6.03
N VAL A 413 -9.60 -10.52 -6.93
CA VAL A 413 -8.17 -10.82 -6.84
C VAL A 413 -7.46 -10.03 -5.73
N SER A 414 -8.04 -8.92 -5.27
CA SER A 414 -7.49 -8.14 -4.16
C SER A 414 -7.75 -8.75 -2.78
N ARG A 415 -8.67 -9.70 -2.67
CA ARG A 415 -8.97 -10.37 -1.41
C ARG A 415 -7.93 -11.44 -1.08
N ARG A 416 -7.60 -11.52 0.18
CA ARG A 416 -6.75 -12.55 0.74
C ARG A 416 -7.60 -13.65 1.39
N TRP A 417 -7.03 -14.82 1.50
CA TRP A 417 -7.66 -15.98 2.14
C TRP A 417 -7.96 -15.78 3.63
N ASP A 418 -7.19 -14.90 4.30
CA ASP A 418 -7.31 -14.58 5.73
C ASP A 418 -8.32 -13.46 6.04
N GLY A 419 -8.97 -12.91 5.00
CA GLY A 419 -9.94 -11.82 5.10
C GLY A 419 -9.37 -10.43 4.81
N GLY A 420 -8.05 -10.26 4.78
CA GLY A 420 -7.41 -9.01 4.39
C GLY A 420 -7.55 -8.70 2.91
N PHE A 421 -7.07 -7.52 2.50
CA PHE A 421 -7.02 -7.08 1.11
C PHE A 421 -5.62 -6.58 0.77
N LEU A 422 -5.22 -6.81 -0.46
CA LEU A 422 -4.00 -6.26 -1.03
C LEU A 422 -4.25 -5.98 -2.52
N LEU A 423 -4.08 -4.75 -2.95
CA LEU A 423 -4.30 -4.40 -4.34
C LEU A 423 -3.16 -4.95 -5.21
N PRO A 424 -3.47 -5.55 -6.37
CA PRO A 424 -2.45 -5.96 -7.32
C PRO A 424 -1.67 -4.75 -7.82
N GLU A 425 -0.40 -4.65 -7.51
CA GLU A 425 0.44 -3.52 -7.91
C GLU A 425 0.57 -3.41 -9.43
N SER A 426 0.60 -4.54 -10.10
CA SER A 426 0.61 -4.63 -11.55
C SER A 426 -0.49 -3.80 -12.25
N ILE A 427 -1.59 -3.52 -11.56
CA ILE A 427 -2.74 -2.81 -12.12
C ILE A 427 -2.82 -1.38 -11.61
N ILE A 428 -2.41 -1.14 -10.39
CA ILE A 428 -2.65 0.11 -9.69
C ILE A 428 -1.39 0.99 -9.60
N GLY A 429 -0.22 0.41 -9.84
CA GLY A 429 1.05 1.13 -9.96
C GLY A 429 1.38 2.02 -8.76
N SER A 430 1.09 1.59 -7.54
CA SER A 430 1.22 2.42 -6.36
C SER A 430 2.34 1.94 -5.44
N ILE A 431 3.22 2.87 -5.06
CA ILE A 431 4.19 2.66 -3.99
C ILE A 431 3.55 2.33 -2.64
N TYR A 432 2.24 2.56 -2.49
CA TYR A 432 1.51 2.31 -1.24
C TYR A 432 0.96 0.89 -1.13
N THR A 433 0.77 0.18 -2.23
CA THR A 433 0.21 -1.18 -2.21
C THR A 433 1.19 -2.22 -1.69
N ASN A 434 2.49 -1.91 -1.69
CA ASN A 434 3.56 -2.79 -1.22
C ASN A 434 3.72 -2.84 0.29
N ARG A 435 3.02 -1.98 1.00
CA ARG A 435 3.18 -1.79 2.44
C ARG A 435 2.24 -2.68 3.27
N GLY A 436 1.77 -3.75 2.66
CA GLY A 436 1.05 -4.82 3.31
C GLY A 436 -0.47 -4.65 3.37
N PRO A 437 -1.17 -5.71 3.78
CA PRO A 437 -2.64 -5.76 3.77
C PRO A 437 -3.31 -4.74 4.70
N LEU A 438 -2.63 -4.28 5.76
CA LEU A 438 -3.16 -3.26 6.66
C LEU A 438 -3.34 -1.89 6.00
N LEU A 439 -2.61 -1.60 4.91
CA LEU A 439 -2.84 -0.40 4.13
C LEU A 439 -4.11 -0.50 3.28
N ALA A 440 -4.30 -1.64 2.62
CA ALA A 440 -5.35 -1.81 1.63
C ALA A 440 -6.72 -2.18 2.24
N THR A 441 -6.72 -2.96 3.32
CA THR A 441 -7.95 -3.59 3.84
C THR A 441 -9.02 -2.57 4.19
N GLY A 442 -8.71 -1.56 5.01
CA GLY A 442 -9.67 -0.57 5.45
C GLY A 442 -10.30 0.23 4.30
N GLY A 443 -9.44 0.58 3.32
CA GLY A 443 -9.89 1.35 2.16
C GLY A 443 -10.66 0.52 1.14
N VAL A 444 -10.11 -0.60 0.69
CA VAL A 444 -10.68 -1.40 -0.40
C VAL A 444 -11.96 -2.11 0.03
N ALA A 445 -11.98 -2.68 1.23
CA ALA A 445 -13.17 -3.35 1.75
C ALA A 445 -14.33 -2.38 2.06
N SER A 446 -14.08 -1.06 2.12
CA SER A 446 -15.11 -0.05 2.40
C SER A 446 -16.29 -0.10 1.44
N VAL A 447 -16.09 -0.54 0.19
CA VAL A 447 -17.17 -0.72 -0.79
C VAL A 447 -18.28 -1.64 -0.27
N PHE A 448 -17.91 -2.66 0.50
CA PHE A 448 -18.86 -3.61 1.07
C PHE A 448 -19.61 -3.07 2.29
N ALA A 449 -19.13 -1.98 2.89
CA ALA A 449 -19.77 -1.29 4.00
C ALA A 449 -20.72 -0.16 3.55
N LEU A 450 -20.66 0.28 2.29
CA LEU A 450 -21.50 1.36 1.75
C LEU A 450 -23.01 1.13 1.92
N PRO A 451 -23.54 -0.11 1.83
CA PRO A 451 -24.97 -0.38 2.07
C PRO A 451 -25.46 0.02 3.46
N ASN A 452 -24.57 0.01 4.47
CA ASN A 452 -24.93 0.35 5.85
C ASN A 452 -25.16 1.85 6.02
N ARG A 453 -24.61 2.71 5.15
CA ARG A 453 -24.66 4.19 5.26
C ARG A 453 -24.38 4.66 6.68
N ALA A 454 -23.38 4.07 7.30
CA ALA A 454 -23.09 4.25 8.72
C ALA A 454 -22.26 5.50 9.02
N LEU A 455 -21.54 6.02 8.02
CA LEU A 455 -20.67 7.19 8.12
C LEU A 455 -21.24 8.36 7.32
N ARG A 456 -20.98 9.58 7.76
CA ARG A 456 -21.38 10.80 7.07
C ARG A 456 -20.78 10.87 5.66
N VAL A 457 -19.49 10.51 5.54
CA VAL A 457 -18.83 10.39 4.22
C VAL A 457 -19.40 9.28 3.33
N HIS A 458 -20.15 8.33 3.87
CA HIS A 458 -20.88 7.28 3.13
C HIS A 458 -22.35 7.63 2.89
N GLY A 459 -22.74 8.90 3.09
CA GLY A 459 -24.10 9.37 2.89
C GLY A 459 -25.04 9.07 4.06
N ALA A 460 -24.53 8.89 5.27
CA ALA A 460 -25.37 8.90 6.47
C ALA A 460 -26.03 10.28 6.65
N PRO A 461 -27.23 10.36 7.20
CA PRO A 461 -27.84 11.62 7.56
C PRO A 461 -27.00 12.33 8.65
N ARG A 462 -27.24 13.64 8.82
CA ARG A 462 -26.60 14.40 9.91
C ARG A 462 -26.89 13.75 11.25
N SER A 463 -25.84 13.62 12.06
CA SER A 463 -25.97 13.05 13.40
C SER A 463 -26.76 13.96 14.33
N VAL A 464 -27.40 13.38 15.35
CA VAL A 464 -27.97 14.12 16.48
C VAL A 464 -26.90 14.67 17.43
N PHE A 465 -25.71 13.99 17.44
CA PHE A 465 -24.58 14.46 18.24
C PHE A 465 -23.92 15.67 17.56
N GLY A 466 -23.52 16.66 18.36
CA GLY A 466 -22.97 17.93 17.85
C GLY A 466 -24.01 18.97 17.43
N ARG A 467 -25.30 18.65 17.40
CA ARG A 467 -26.38 19.60 17.08
C ARG A 467 -26.90 20.33 18.31
N THR A 468 -27.11 21.62 18.15
CA THR A 468 -27.72 22.51 19.18
C THR A 468 -29.18 22.84 18.88
N ASP A 469 -29.65 22.56 17.66
CA ASP A 469 -30.97 22.89 17.14
C ASP A 469 -31.97 21.73 17.23
N LEU A 470 -31.74 20.79 18.15
CA LEU A 470 -32.61 19.62 18.30
C LEU A 470 -33.94 19.99 18.96
N PRO A 471 -35.07 19.40 18.50
CA PRO A 471 -36.34 19.44 19.23
C PRO A 471 -36.16 18.93 20.66
N ARG A 472 -36.93 19.53 21.61
CA ARG A 472 -36.79 19.22 23.04
C ARG A 472 -36.74 17.72 23.39
N PRO A 473 -37.58 16.81 22.82
CA PRO A 473 -37.49 15.38 23.13
C PRO A 473 -36.16 14.75 22.70
N LEU A 474 -35.60 15.16 21.55
CA LEU A 474 -34.31 14.67 21.08
C LEU A 474 -33.14 15.26 21.89
N ALA A 475 -33.21 16.55 22.24
CA ALA A 475 -32.21 17.18 23.10
C ALA A 475 -32.13 16.49 24.47
N GLU A 476 -33.28 16.18 25.06
CA GLU A 476 -33.37 15.41 26.31
C GLU A 476 -32.86 13.99 26.10
N GLY A 477 -33.18 13.34 25.00
CA GLY A 477 -32.67 12.01 24.66
C GLY A 477 -31.13 11.98 24.54
N VAL A 478 -30.53 13.00 23.92
CA VAL A 478 -29.05 13.13 23.84
C VAL A 478 -28.44 13.33 25.22
N ARG A 479 -29.10 14.13 26.10
CA ARG A 479 -28.67 14.29 27.51
C ARG A 479 -28.68 12.96 28.25
N LEU A 480 -29.78 12.20 28.17
CA LEU A 480 -29.91 10.88 28.80
C LEU A 480 -28.88 9.87 28.25
N TYR A 481 -28.60 9.93 26.94
CA TYR A 481 -27.55 9.14 26.32
C TYR A 481 -26.17 9.40 26.94
N ARG A 482 -25.80 10.67 27.10
CA ARG A 482 -24.54 11.10 27.72
C ARG A 482 -24.45 10.70 29.19
N GLU A 483 -25.58 10.67 29.88
CA GLU A 483 -25.69 10.19 31.28
C GLU A 483 -25.72 8.66 31.38
N MET A 484 -25.68 7.93 30.26
CA MET A 484 -25.79 6.47 30.17
C MET A 484 -27.14 5.93 30.74
N ARG A 485 -28.16 6.77 30.78
CA ARG A 485 -29.54 6.43 31.24
C ARG A 485 -30.35 5.89 30.07
N PHE A 486 -29.95 4.76 29.51
CA PHE A 486 -30.52 4.23 28.27
C PHE A 486 -32.00 3.81 28.40
N ASP A 487 -32.40 3.27 29.57
CA ASP A 487 -33.81 2.90 29.80
C ASP A 487 -34.73 4.14 29.84
N ASP A 488 -34.24 5.23 30.43
CA ASP A 488 -35.00 6.49 30.46
C ASP A 488 -35.05 7.14 29.08
N LEU A 489 -33.95 7.03 28.31
CA LEU A 489 -33.92 7.47 26.93
C LEU A 489 -34.93 6.72 26.07
N GLU A 490 -35.03 5.41 26.17
CA GLU A 490 -36.01 4.62 25.41
C GLU A 490 -37.47 4.94 25.75
N LYS A 491 -37.71 5.39 26.98
CA LYS A 491 -39.05 5.90 27.40
C LYS A 491 -39.32 7.30 26.89
N ALA A 492 -38.30 8.18 26.86
CA ALA A 492 -38.44 9.60 26.53
C ALA A 492 -38.52 9.88 25.02
N VAL A 493 -37.87 9.04 24.20
CA VAL A 493 -37.71 9.25 22.76
C VAL A 493 -38.55 8.24 21.96
N ARG A 494 -39.52 8.73 21.20
CA ARG A 494 -40.32 7.90 20.28
C ARG A 494 -39.63 7.76 18.93
N PRO A 495 -39.62 6.57 18.27
CA PRO A 495 -38.91 6.32 17.01
C PRO A 495 -39.67 6.85 15.77
N ASP A 496 -40.34 7.99 15.88
CA ASP A 496 -41.18 8.58 14.82
C ASP A 496 -40.36 9.30 13.76
N THR A 497 -39.19 9.87 14.12
CA THR A 497 -38.29 10.55 13.18
C THR A 497 -37.03 9.68 12.87
N ALA A 498 -36.34 10.02 11.80
CA ALA A 498 -35.09 9.38 11.45
C ALA A 498 -34.00 9.60 12.50
N GLU A 499 -33.94 10.81 13.06
CA GLU A 499 -33.02 11.21 14.14
C GLU A 499 -33.32 10.45 15.44
N ALA A 500 -34.58 10.30 15.81
CA ALA A 500 -34.98 9.53 16.97
C ALA A 500 -34.57 8.05 16.83
N ARG A 501 -34.85 7.46 15.69
CA ARG A 501 -34.41 6.09 15.38
C ARG A 501 -32.89 5.96 15.41
N ALA A 502 -32.14 6.95 14.92
CA ALA A 502 -30.67 6.96 14.95
C ALA A 502 -30.15 7.01 16.39
N LEU A 503 -30.71 7.90 17.24
CA LEU A 503 -30.34 8.01 18.65
C LEU A 503 -30.61 6.72 19.43
N LEU A 504 -31.79 6.11 19.23
CA LEU A 504 -32.14 4.83 19.85
C LEU A 504 -31.22 3.69 19.39
N ARG A 505 -30.86 3.66 18.11
CA ARG A 505 -29.86 2.68 17.62
C ARG A 505 -28.48 2.91 18.27
N ALA A 506 -28.02 4.16 18.36
CA ALA A 506 -26.79 4.50 19.01
C ALA A 506 -26.77 4.06 20.49
N ALA A 507 -27.89 4.28 21.21
CA ALA A 507 -28.02 3.86 22.61
C ALA A 507 -27.94 2.35 22.79
N ARG A 508 -28.62 1.58 21.94
CA ARG A 508 -28.54 0.12 21.93
C ARG A 508 -27.14 -0.38 21.58
N ALA A 509 -26.53 0.18 20.54
CA ALA A 509 -25.16 -0.17 20.14
C ALA A 509 -24.17 0.14 21.28
N ARG A 510 -24.31 1.28 21.94
CA ARG A 510 -23.48 1.66 23.08
C ARG A 510 -23.63 0.71 24.28
N ARG A 511 -24.87 0.36 24.64
CA ARG A 511 -25.14 -0.63 25.68
C ARG A 511 -24.49 -1.98 25.35
N GLN A 512 -24.65 -2.44 24.12
CA GLN A 512 -24.06 -3.69 23.67
C GLN A 512 -22.54 -3.64 23.67
N ASP A 513 -21.96 -2.55 23.20
CA ASP A 513 -20.51 -2.31 23.18
C ASP A 513 -19.92 -2.34 24.60
N ILE A 514 -20.57 -1.75 25.59
CA ILE A 514 -20.11 -1.82 26.99
C ILE A 514 -20.01 -3.28 27.45
N GLU A 515 -21.04 -4.08 27.22
CA GLU A 515 -21.07 -5.48 27.62
C GLU A 515 -20.05 -6.32 26.83
N LEU A 516 -19.86 -6.05 25.53
CA LEU A 516 -18.84 -6.68 24.70
C LEU A 516 -17.43 -6.35 25.19
N SER A 517 -17.19 -5.08 25.57
CA SER A 517 -15.91 -4.64 26.12
C SER A 517 -15.56 -5.35 27.42
N PHE A 518 -16.53 -5.50 28.31
CA PHE A 518 -16.31 -6.28 29.54
C PHE A 518 -16.00 -7.75 29.27
N ARG A 519 -16.75 -8.37 28.34
CA ARG A 519 -16.46 -9.77 27.94
C ARG A 519 -15.06 -9.89 27.33
N LYS A 520 -14.67 -8.94 26.46
CA LYS A 520 -13.34 -8.91 25.85
C LYS A 520 -12.24 -8.76 26.91
N ALA A 521 -12.42 -7.83 27.85
CA ALA A 521 -11.47 -7.62 28.95
C ALA A 521 -11.36 -8.86 29.87
N ARG A 522 -12.50 -9.46 30.27
CA ARG A 522 -12.52 -10.67 31.10
C ARG A 522 -11.82 -11.82 30.37
N ARG A 523 -12.18 -12.06 29.12
CA ARG A 523 -11.56 -13.10 28.32
C ARG A 523 -10.04 -12.88 28.19
N ALA A 524 -9.59 -11.64 27.98
CA ALA A 524 -8.17 -11.33 27.91
C ALA A 524 -7.45 -11.64 29.24
N LEU A 525 -8.06 -11.33 30.39
CA LEU A 525 -7.52 -11.71 31.71
C LEU A 525 -7.43 -13.23 31.89
N ASP A 526 -8.49 -13.94 31.50
CA ASP A 526 -8.55 -15.40 31.63
C ASP A 526 -7.54 -16.10 30.71
N GLU A 527 -7.25 -15.52 29.53
CA GLU A 527 -6.23 -15.96 28.58
C GLU A 527 -4.81 -15.48 28.95
N GLY A 528 -4.66 -14.70 30.02
CA GLY A 528 -3.35 -14.20 30.48
C GLY A 528 -2.82 -13.02 29.68
N ASP A 529 -3.69 -12.19 29.08
CA ASP A 529 -3.37 -10.93 28.42
C ASP A 529 -3.93 -9.71 29.21
N PRO A 530 -3.33 -9.35 30.35
CA PRO A 530 -3.76 -8.19 31.12
C PRO A 530 -3.51 -6.87 30.39
N VAL A 531 -2.64 -6.86 29.39
CA VAL A 531 -2.33 -5.66 28.59
C VAL A 531 -3.52 -5.27 27.72
N LEU A 532 -4.07 -6.22 26.96
CA LEU A 532 -5.29 -5.99 26.19
C LEU A 532 -6.46 -5.62 27.13
N ALA A 533 -6.64 -6.37 28.22
CA ALA A 533 -7.69 -6.08 29.19
C ALA A 533 -7.60 -4.63 29.71
N ARG A 534 -6.41 -4.20 30.10
CA ARG A 534 -6.14 -2.84 30.56
C ARG A 534 -6.49 -1.79 29.51
N HIS A 535 -6.03 -1.93 28.28
CA HIS A 535 -6.33 -0.96 27.21
C HIS A 535 -7.81 -0.88 26.88
N VAL A 536 -8.50 -2.02 26.85
CA VAL A 536 -9.96 -2.07 26.65
C VAL A 536 -10.68 -1.29 27.76
N LEU A 537 -10.31 -1.56 29.03
CA LEU A 537 -10.95 -0.94 30.20
C LEU A 537 -10.63 0.56 30.32
N GLU A 538 -9.37 0.97 30.12
CA GLU A 538 -8.97 2.39 30.14
C GLU A 538 -9.70 3.20 29.04
N ALA A 539 -9.83 2.61 27.85
CA ALA A 539 -10.55 3.26 26.77
C ALA A 539 -12.06 3.33 27.06
N LEU A 540 -12.64 2.28 27.64
CA LEU A 540 -14.05 2.26 28.04
C LEU A 540 -14.33 3.28 29.15
N ASP A 541 -13.50 3.32 30.19
CA ASP A 541 -13.62 4.24 31.32
C ASP A 541 -13.67 5.70 30.85
N ARG A 542 -12.71 6.05 29.98
CA ARG A 542 -12.64 7.40 29.38
C ARG A 542 -13.89 7.74 28.59
N SER A 543 -14.35 6.82 27.76
CA SER A 543 -15.54 6.99 26.93
C SER A 543 -16.82 7.08 27.76
N CYS A 544 -16.88 6.42 28.92
CA CYS A 544 -17.99 6.52 29.87
C CYS A 544 -17.84 7.70 30.85
N GLY A 545 -16.73 8.45 30.81
CA GLY A 545 -16.46 9.55 31.73
C GLY A 545 -16.42 9.11 33.19
N GLY A 546 -15.88 7.92 33.48
CA GLY A 546 -15.80 7.34 34.81
C GLY A 546 -17.13 6.87 35.42
N ARG A 547 -18.22 6.84 34.62
CA ARG A 547 -19.56 6.51 35.13
C ARG A 547 -19.89 5.02 35.14
N GLU A 548 -19.00 4.17 34.64
CA GLU A 548 -19.20 2.72 34.63
C GLU A 548 -18.44 2.07 35.80
N PRO A 549 -19.12 1.73 36.91
CA PRO A 549 -18.46 1.31 38.14
C PRO A 549 -17.72 -0.05 38.03
N ARG A 550 -18.11 -0.89 37.06
CA ARG A 550 -17.50 -2.20 36.86
C ARG A 550 -16.07 -2.12 36.27
N VAL A 551 -15.66 -0.97 35.75
CA VAL A 551 -14.34 -0.82 35.14
C VAL A 551 -13.23 -0.90 36.20
N GLN A 552 -13.35 -0.16 37.30
CA GLN A 552 -12.27 -0.02 38.30
C GLN A 552 -11.84 -1.34 38.93
N PRO A 553 -12.75 -2.25 39.33
CA PRO A 553 -12.37 -3.54 39.87
C PRO A 553 -11.58 -4.40 38.87
N LEU A 554 -11.99 -4.43 37.60
CA LEU A 554 -11.31 -5.20 36.56
C LEU A 554 -9.97 -4.55 36.17
N LEU A 555 -9.89 -3.22 36.17
CA LEU A 555 -8.65 -2.51 35.91
C LEU A 555 -7.62 -2.75 37.00
N ALA A 556 -8.05 -2.80 38.27
CA ALA A 556 -7.21 -3.19 39.37
C ALA A 556 -6.69 -4.63 39.24
N GLU A 557 -7.54 -5.57 38.82
CA GLU A 557 -7.14 -6.94 38.52
C GLU A 557 -6.11 -6.99 37.39
N ALA A 558 -6.34 -6.26 36.28
CA ALA A 558 -5.42 -6.16 35.13
C ALA A 558 -4.06 -5.55 35.51
N SER A 559 -3.99 -4.80 36.59
CA SER A 559 -2.77 -4.13 37.09
C SER A 559 -2.20 -4.76 38.36
N SER A 560 -2.70 -5.93 38.75
CA SER A 560 -2.29 -6.60 39.97
C SER A 560 -0.87 -7.18 39.86
N ASP A 561 -0.31 -7.60 41.01
CA ASP A 561 0.99 -8.29 41.11
C ASP A 561 1.03 -9.57 40.26
N ARG A 562 -0.10 -10.26 40.09
CA ARG A 562 -0.21 -11.45 39.22
C ARG A 562 -0.03 -11.08 37.77
N SER A 563 -0.45 -9.87 37.38
CA SER A 563 -0.31 -9.35 36.00
C SER A 563 1.07 -8.73 35.76
N ALA A 564 1.79 -8.36 36.80
CA ALA A 564 3.08 -7.66 36.68
C ALA A 564 4.12 -8.36 35.79
N PRO A 565 4.27 -9.70 35.79
CA PRO A 565 5.19 -10.37 34.86
C PRO A 565 4.82 -10.17 33.39
N VAL A 566 3.53 -10.30 33.07
CA VAL A 566 3.04 -10.13 31.69
C VAL A 566 3.15 -8.67 31.24
N LEU A 567 2.89 -7.71 32.11
CA LEU A 567 3.07 -6.28 31.82
C LEU A 567 4.53 -5.93 31.52
N ARG A 568 5.48 -6.51 32.27
CA ARG A 568 6.92 -6.38 31.98
C ARG A 568 7.28 -7.05 30.65
N ALA A 569 6.75 -8.24 30.40
CA ALA A 569 6.94 -8.96 29.15
C ALA A 569 6.43 -8.15 27.95
N ALA A 570 5.27 -7.50 28.09
CA ALA A 570 4.72 -6.61 27.09
C ALA A 570 5.64 -5.41 26.80
N ALA A 571 6.17 -4.78 27.86
CA ALA A 571 7.09 -3.65 27.70
C ALA A 571 8.39 -4.07 26.97
N VAL A 572 8.92 -5.26 27.28
CA VAL A 572 10.07 -5.83 26.56
C VAL A 572 9.69 -6.11 25.11
N TYR A 573 8.56 -6.76 24.89
CA TYR A 573 8.07 -7.06 23.54
C TYR A 573 7.91 -5.80 22.70
N GLU A 574 7.19 -4.79 23.20
CA GLU A 574 6.96 -3.53 22.50
C GLU A 574 8.27 -2.77 22.19
N LYS A 575 9.24 -2.83 23.09
CA LYS A 575 10.55 -2.20 22.89
C LYS A 575 11.36 -2.86 21.80
N TYR A 576 11.28 -4.17 21.65
CA TYR A 576 12.22 -4.95 20.86
C TYR A 576 11.58 -5.72 19.68
N LYS A 577 10.23 -5.76 19.53
CA LYS A 577 9.53 -6.54 18.52
C LYS A 577 10.00 -6.28 17.07
N TRP A 578 10.52 -5.10 16.81
CA TRP A 578 11.04 -4.71 15.52
C TRP A 578 12.56 -4.89 15.39
N LEU A 579 13.22 -5.20 16.49
CA LEU A 579 14.67 -5.19 16.62
C LEU A 579 15.29 -6.59 16.66
N THR A 580 14.49 -7.65 16.80
CA THR A 580 14.96 -9.03 16.97
C THR A 580 15.91 -9.49 15.88
N TYR A 581 15.75 -8.94 14.72
CA TYR A 581 16.51 -9.32 13.55
C TYR A 581 17.81 -8.56 13.38
N VAL A 582 17.91 -7.40 14.00
CA VAL A 582 19.03 -6.47 13.80
C VAL A 582 19.87 -6.31 15.05
N SER A 583 19.26 -6.50 16.22
CA SER A 583 19.90 -6.32 17.50
C SER A 583 20.13 -7.65 18.22
N PRO A 584 21.41 -8.05 18.48
CA PRO A 584 21.71 -9.19 19.33
C PRO A 584 21.09 -9.07 20.72
N GLU A 585 20.95 -7.84 21.22
CA GLU A 585 20.27 -7.58 22.50
C GLU A 585 18.78 -7.90 22.40
N ALA A 586 18.11 -7.39 21.37
CA ALA A 586 16.70 -7.69 21.13
C ALA A 586 16.46 -9.21 21.01
N LYS A 587 17.33 -9.91 20.29
CA LYS A 587 17.26 -11.36 20.14
C LYS A 587 17.39 -12.04 21.51
N ARG A 588 18.37 -11.67 22.34
CA ARG A 588 18.53 -12.21 23.70
C ARG A 588 17.30 -11.95 24.58
N GLN A 589 16.73 -10.73 24.52
CA GLN A 589 15.52 -10.38 25.26
C GLN A 589 14.34 -11.24 24.84
N PHE A 590 14.22 -11.53 23.55
CA PHE A 590 13.15 -12.40 23.03
C PHE A 590 13.40 -13.89 23.35
N GLU A 591 14.64 -14.36 23.34
CA GLU A 591 14.99 -15.71 23.81
C GLU A 591 14.62 -15.89 25.29
N GLN A 592 14.93 -14.89 26.14
CA GLN A 592 14.51 -14.88 27.55
C GLN A 592 12.99 -14.86 27.67
N LEU A 593 12.31 -14.00 26.90
CA LEU A 593 10.86 -13.89 26.90
C LEU A 593 10.17 -15.18 26.43
N ALA A 594 10.72 -15.83 25.41
CA ALA A 594 10.24 -17.12 24.88
C ALA A 594 10.42 -18.27 25.88
N GLY A 595 11.37 -18.15 26.81
CA GLY A 595 11.63 -19.10 27.91
C GLY A 595 10.82 -18.83 29.19
N ASP A 596 10.37 -17.58 29.40
CA ASP A 596 9.71 -17.18 30.65
C ASP A 596 8.28 -17.76 30.74
N PRO A 597 8.00 -18.65 31.74
CA PRO A 597 6.67 -19.22 31.93
C PRO A 597 5.62 -18.18 32.36
N ASN A 598 6.05 -17.03 32.89
CA ASN A 598 5.18 -15.98 33.40
C ASN A 598 4.93 -14.84 32.41
N ALA A 599 5.47 -14.94 31.18
CA ALA A 599 5.31 -13.92 30.16
C ALA A 599 3.95 -13.93 29.46
N GLY A 600 3.04 -14.86 29.83
CA GLY A 600 1.70 -14.94 29.23
C GLY A 600 1.73 -15.10 27.70
N VAL A 601 0.88 -14.38 27.00
CA VAL A 601 0.77 -14.39 25.54
C VAL A 601 2.08 -13.96 24.85
N TYR A 602 2.88 -13.10 25.49
CA TYR A 602 4.14 -12.60 24.94
C TYR A 602 5.21 -13.68 24.81
N ARG A 603 5.11 -14.76 25.57
CA ARG A 603 5.94 -15.97 25.37
C ARG A 603 5.73 -16.58 23.99
N THR A 604 4.47 -16.69 23.57
CA THR A 604 4.11 -17.24 22.25
C THR A 604 4.51 -16.29 21.15
N LEU A 605 4.23 -14.99 21.31
CA LEU A 605 4.62 -13.96 20.37
C LEU A 605 6.15 -13.89 20.17
N ALA A 606 6.92 -13.98 21.27
CA ALA A 606 8.38 -14.01 21.19
C ALA A 606 8.90 -15.24 20.42
N ARG A 607 8.28 -16.41 20.60
CA ARG A 607 8.65 -17.61 19.84
C ARG A 607 8.31 -17.47 18.36
N GLN A 608 7.18 -16.85 18.02
CA GLN A 608 6.80 -16.58 16.66
C GLN A 608 7.77 -15.63 15.99
N GLU A 609 8.17 -14.55 16.66
CA GLU A 609 9.17 -13.61 16.17
C GLU A 609 10.52 -14.29 15.94
N LEU A 610 11.01 -15.09 16.89
CA LEU A 610 12.26 -15.83 16.75
C LEU A 610 12.22 -16.88 15.63
N ALA A 611 11.05 -17.48 15.36
CA ALA A 611 10.86 -18.46 14.29
C ALA A 611 10.74 -17.82 12.90
N THR A 612 10.50 -16.52 12.84
CA THR A 612 10.29 -15.79 11.57
C THR A 612 11.60 -15.41 10.88
N ASP A 613 12.72 -15.96 11.29
CA ASP A 613 14.09 -15.66 10.83
C ASP A 613 14.33 -15.83 9.32
N ALA A 614 13.33 -16.27 8.57
CA ALA A 614 13.47 -16.62 7.15
C ALA A 614 12.40 -16.01 6.23
N ASP A 615 11.39 -15.28 6.72
CA ASP A 615 10.29 -14.80 5.87
C ASP A 615 10.56 -13.39 5.33
N ASP A 616 10.98 -13.34 4.06
CA ASP A 616 11.35 -12.13 3.36
C ASP A 616 10.23 -11.06 3.29
N SER A 617 8.96 -11.45 3.29
CA SER A 617 7.85 -10.51 3.20
C SER A 617 7.61 -9.73 4.49
N LYS A 618 7.76 -10.37 5.62
CA LYS A 618 7.71 -9.71 6.94
C LYS A 618 8.89 -8.77 7.15
N TRP A 619 10.05 -9.14 6.66
CA TRP A 619 11.26 -8.33 6.74
C TRP A 619 11.13 -6.99 6.04
N SER A 620 10.55 -6.96 4.88
CA SER A 620 10.28 -5.74 4.13
C SER A 620 9.48 -4.75 4.95
N PHE A 621 8.41 -5.25 5.54
CA PHE A 621 7.51 -4.48 6.38
C PHE A 621 8.19 -3.98 7.67
N TYR A 622 8.93 -4.84 8.35
CA TYR A 622 9.64 -4.49 9.58
C TYR A 622 10.77 -3.48 9.34
N CYS A 623 11.51 -3.62 8.26
CA CYS A 623 12.56 -2.67 7.90
C CYS A 623 12.00 -1.29 7.57
N GLU A 624 10.85 -1.21 6.91
CA GLU A 624 10.16 0.05 6.61
C GLU A 624 9.70 0.76 7.88
N LEU A 625 9.06 0.02 8.77
CA LEU A 625 8.58 0.54 10.05
C LEU A 625 9.73 1.02 10.94
N MET A 626 10.82 0.26 10.97
CA MET A 626 12.03 0.60 11.71
C MET A 626 12.69 1.86 11.20
N TRP A 627 12.81 1.96 9.89
CA TRP A 627 13.44 3.09 9.24
C TRP A 627 12.66 4.38 9.47
N GLU A 628 11.36 4.37 9.25
CA GLU A 628 10.51 5.55 9.47
C GLU A 628 10.42 5.97 10.95
N ARG A 629 10.47 5.01 11.87
CA ARG A 629 10.22 5.26 13.29
C ARG A 629 11.48 5.46 14.12
N TYR A 630 12.59 4.81 13.76
CA TYR A 630 13.79 4.74 14.61
C TYR A 630 15.06 5.23 13.92
N ALA A 631 15.18 5.17 12.61
CA ALA A 631 16.39 5.58 11.92
C ALA A 631 16.77 7.05 12.12
N PRO A 632 15.83 8.01 12.22
CA PRO A 632 16.16 9.38 12.53
C PRO A 632 16.79 9.58 13.91
N HIS A 633 16.64 8.60 14.81
CA HIS A 633 17.11 8.65 16.20
C HIS A 633 18.30 7.74 16.48
N TRP A 634 18.73 6.96 15.49
CA TRP A 634 19.83 6.03 15.65
C TRP A 634 21.09 6.57 15.03
N GLU A 635 22.16 6.60 15.82
CA GLU A 635 23.49 6.79 15.24
C GLU A 635 23.85 5.59 14.38
N ILE A 636 24.53 5.85 13.26
CA ILE A 636 24.95 4.82 12.30
C ILE A 636 25.72 3.70 12.97
N ASP A 637 26.50 4.01 14.01
CA ASP A 637 27.22 3.05 14.84
C ASP A 637 26.30 2.08 15.60
N GLU A 638 25.12 2.53 16.00
CA GLU A 638 24.14 1.65 16.66
C GLU A 638 23.49 0.70 15.68
N LEU A 639 23.20 1.18 14.46
CA LEU A 639 22.70 0.35 13.37
C LEU A 639 23.72 -0.73 12.97
N ALA A 640 24.99 -0.35 12.89
CA ALA A 640 26.08 -1.28 12.56
C ALA A 640 26.28 -2.33 13.66
N ARG A 641 26.28 -1.92 14.92
CA ARG A 641 26.37 -2.82 16.10
C ARG A 641 25.17 -3.71 16.23
N ALA A 642 23.99 -3.22 15.89
CA ALA A 642 22.73 -3.98 15.90
C ALA A 642 22.64 -5.05 14.82
N GLY A 643 23.62 -5.17 13.91
CA GLY A 643 23.62 -6.22 12.90
C GLY A 643 22.82 -5.89 11.63
N VAL A 644 22.56 -4.60 11.33
CA VAL A 644 21.94 -4.16 10.07
C VAL A 644 22.69 -4.71 8.85
N LYS A 645 23.96 -5.07 9.04
CA LYS A 645 24.77 -5.85 8.10
C LYS A 645 24.07 -7.13 7.61
N ARG A 646 23.29 -7.79 8.47
CA ARG A 646 22.52 -8.98 8.08
C ARG A 646 21.31 -8.61 7.21
N ILE A 647 20.67 -7.48 7.47
CA ILE A 647 19.51 -7.01 6.68
C ILE A 647 19.92 -6.67 5.26
N ALA A 648 21.03 -5.96 5.11
CA ALA A 648 21.55 -5.58 3.82
C ALA A 648 21.92 -6.77 2.93
N LEU A 649 22.20 -7.93 3.52
CA LEU A 649 22.64 -9.15 2.84
C LEU A 649 21.49 -10.14 2.53
N LEU A 650 20.28 -9.88 2.99
CA LEU A 650 19.14 -10.77 2.71
C LEU A 650 18.68 -10.63 1.26
N LYS A 651 18.40 -11.76 0.62
CA LYS A 651 17.99 -11.85 -0.79
C LYS A 651 16.67 -11.11 -1.02
N GLY A 652 16.60 -10.29 -2.07
CA GLY A 652 15.39 -9.62 -2.54
C GLY A 652 15.39 -8.10 -2.29
N GLY A 653 15.18 -7.34 -3.37
CA GLY A 653 15.22 -5.89 -3.37
C GLY A 653 13.99 -5.26 -2.74
N ASN A 654 13.99 -5.01 -1.46
CA ASN A 654 12.98 -4.22 -0.79
C ASN A 654 13.58 -2.92 -0.27
N TRP A 655 12.80 -1.86 -0.41
CA TRP A 655 13.16 -0.48 -0.15
C TRP A 655 13.98 -0.21 1.13
N PRO A 656 13.60 -0.66 2.31
CA PRO A 656 14.34 -0.36 3.52
C PRO A 656 15.68 -1.09 3.63
N ARG A 657 15.76 -2.29 3.03
CA ARG A 657 17.02 -3.04 2.96
C ARG A 657 18.06 -2.28 2.16
N GLN A 658 17.61 -1.67 1.07
CA GLN A 658 18.48 -0.92 0.19
C GLN A 658 18.94 0.38 0.84
N VAL A 659 18.06 1.13 1.52
CA VAL A 659 18.45 2.35 2.25
C VAL A 659 19.42 2.02 3.38
N ALA A 660 19.17 1.00 4.17
CA ALA A 660 20.09 0.55 5.20
C ALA A 660 21.43 0.13 4.61
N TYR A 661 21.42 -0.55 3.46
CA TYR A 661 22.62 -0.93 2.74
C TYR A 661 23.39 0.28 2.21
N ASP A 662 22.71 1.19 1.52
CA ASP A 662 23.33 2.37 0.91
C ASP A 662 23.94 3.27 1.98
N GLN A 663 23.27 3.48 3.10
CA GLN A 663 23.82 4.27 4.21
C GLN A 663 24.98 3.59 4.91
N LEU A 664 24.96 2.27 5.05
CA LEU A 664 26.10 1.53 5.60
C LEU A 664 27.29 1.55 4.64
N VAL A 665 27.04 1.58 3.33
CA VAL A 665 28.07 1.76 2.31
C VAL A 665 28.61 3.17 2.34
N GLU A 666 27.76 4.20 2.38
CA GLU A 666 28.15 5.60 2.46
C GLU A 666 28.93 5.91 3.73
N ALA A 667 28.55 5.31 4.85
CA ALA A 667 29.25 5.45 6.12
C ALA A 667 30.52 4.58 6.24
N GLY A 668 30.86 3.78 5.22
CA GLY A 668 32.05 2.91 5.21
C GLY A 668 31.94 1.64 6.08
N TYR A 669 30.78 1.35 6.67
CA TYR A 669 30.56 0.15 7.50
C TYR A 669 30.32 -1.11 6.68
N LEU A 670 29.77 -0.97 5.49
CA LEU A 670 29.69 -1.98 4.47
C LEU A 670 30.65 -1.62 3.34
N THR A 671 31.93 -1.72 3.58
CA THR A 671 32.84 -1.94 2.47
C THR A 671 32.44 -3.26 1.84
N THR A 672 31.78 -3.26 0.72
CA THR A 672 31.71 -4.38 -0.21
C THR A 672 31.62 -5.83 0.35
N ASP A 673 31.34 -5.96 1.66
CA ASP A 673 30.93 -7.22 2.26
C ASP A 673 29.53 -7.70 1.79
N PHE A 674 28.95 -6.98 0.86
CA PHE A 674 28.06 -7.44 -0.19
C PHE A 674 28.57 -8.76 -0.76
N ALA A 675 29.79 -8.97 -0.60
CA ALA A 675 30.62 -9.96 -1.17
C ALA A 675 31.65 -10.56 -0.25
N LYS A 676 31.38 -10.89 0.98
CA LYS A 676 32.31 -11.88 1.56
C LYS A 676 32.44 -13.12 0.69
N ASN A 677 31.45 -13.35 -0.19
CA ASN A 677 31.42 -14.47 -1.13
C ASN A 677 31.23 -14.03 -2.60
N TRP A 678 31.12 -12.73 -2.91
CA TRP A 678 30.84 -12.25 -4.26
C TRP A 678 32.02 -11.41 -4.78
N THR A 679 32.64 -11.84 -5.84
CA THR A 679 33.73 -11.13 -6.51
C THR A 679 33.12 -10.09 -7.45
N PRO A 680 33.41 -8.80 -7.29
CA PRO A 680 32.96 -7.80 -8.25
C PRO A 680 33.69 -8.01 -9.59
N MET A 681 32.92 -8.37 -10.61
CA MET A 681 33.43 -8.36 -11.99
C MET A 681 33.41 -6.95 -12.56
N VAL A 682 32.26 -6.26 -12.33
CA VAL A 682 32.04 -4.84 -12.61
C VAL A 682 31.41 -4.24 -11.36
N PRO A 683 32.16 -3.47 -10.54
CA PRO A 683 31.56 -2.82 -9.38
C PRO A 683 30.60 -1.70 -9.80
N HIS A 684 29.46 -1.59 -9.15
CA HIS A 684 28.56 -0.44 -9.30
C HIS A 684 29.20 0.81 -8.65
N SER A 685 28.76 2.01 -9.03
CA SER A 685 29.47 3.26 -8.66
C SER A 685 29.52 3.54 -7.16
N ALA A 686 28.52 3.09 -6.39
CA ALA A 686 28.46 3.24 -4.94
C ALA A 686 29.15 2.10 -4.16
N ALA A 687 29.76 1.16 -4.83
CA ALA A 687 30.44 0.03 -4.19
C ALA A 687 31.77 0.44 -3.56
N GLY A 688 31.84 1.22 -2.54
CA GLY A 688 33.00 1.80 -1.86
C GLY A 688 34.25 0.91 -1.66
N THR A 689 34.72 0.25 -2.70
CA THR A 689 35.73 -0.81 -2.68
C THR A 689 37.18 -0.31 -2.66
N GLY A 690 37.43 1.01 -2.75
CA GLY A 690 38.75 1.51 -3.07
C GLY A 690 39.26 1.09 -4.47
N ALA A 691 38.52 0.26 -5.18
CA ALA A 691 38.79 -0.07 -6.58
C ALA A 691 38.44 1.13 -7.46
N ALA A 692 39.28 1.42 -8.43
CA ALA A 692 38.97 2.46 -9.42
C ALA A 692 37.60 2.17 -10.04
N LYS A 693 36.71 3.17 -10.06
CA LYS A 693 35.43 3.05 -10.74
C LYS A 693 35.66 2.62 -12.18
N PRO A 694 34.94 1.64 -12.70
CA PRO A 694 35.13 1.23 -14.08
C PRO A 694 34.87 2.38 -15.03
N LEU A 695 35.65 2.46 -16.08
CA LEU A 695 35.47 3.44 -17.13
C LEU A 695 34.31 2.98 -18.03
N TRP A 696 33.23 3.75 -18.05
CA TRP A 696 32.09 3.48 -18.89
C TRP A 696 32.21 4.21 -20.22
N HIS A 697 31.91 3.52 -21.27
CA HIS A 697 31.73 4.11 -22.59
C HIS A 697 30.24 4.26 -22.85
N HIS A 698 29.76 5.44 -23.17
CA HIS A 698 28.35 5.66 -23.35
C HIS A 698 28.00 6.47 -24.58
N TYR A 699 26.84 6.20 -25.10
CA TYR A 699 26.21 6.88 -26.21
C TYR A 699 24.81 7.32 -25.76
N ALA A 700 24.53 8.62 -25.88
CA ALA A 700 23.19 9.16 -25.62
C ALA A 700 22.44 9.26 -26.93
N ARG A 701 21.21 8.76 -26.93
CA ARG A 701 20.30 8.86 -28.06
C ARG A 701 19.31 10.00 -27.82
N ALA A 702 19.21 10.96 -28.75
CA ALA A 702 18.11 11.92 -28.79
C ALA A 702 16.80 11.19 -29.14
N LEU A 703 15.63 11.73 -28.71
CA LEU A 703 14.31 11.12 -28.97
C LEU A 703 14.07 10.76 -30.44
N ASP A 704 14.70 11.51 -31.38
CA ASP A 704 14.57 11.35 -32.81
C ASP A 704 15.82 10.78 -33.49
N ALA A 705 16.81 10.31 -32.72
CA ALA A 705 18.03 9.76 -33.27
C ALA A 705 17.84 8.30 -33.72
N PRO A 706 18.55 7.86 -34.77
CA PRO A 706 18.51 6.46 -35.21
C PRO A 706 19.01 5.52 -34.13
N GLU A 707 18.61 4.25 -34.21
CA GLU A 707 19.11 3.22 -33.31
C GLU A 707 20.63 3.13 -33.33
N PRO A 708 21.28 2.69 -32.23
CA PRO A 708 22.71 2.47 -32.23
C PRO A 708 23.07 1.46 -33.33
N PRO A 709 24.32 1.50 -33.82
CA PRO A 709 24.76 0.53 -34.80
C PRO A 709 24.49 -0.91 -34.35
N LYS A 710 24.27 -1.82 -35.29
CA LYS A 710 24.12 -3.25 -35.01
C LYS A 710 25.31 -3.72 -34.16
N ASP A 711 25.07 -4.70 -33.31
CA ASP A 711 26.07 -5.34 -32.44
C ASP A 711 26.77 -4.39 -31.44
N TRP A 712 26.19 -3.24 -31.17
CA TRP A 712 26.75 -2.25 -30.23
C TRP A 712 27.08 -2.84 -28.84
N ALA A 713 26.39 -3.88 -28.38
CA ALA A 713 26.63 -4.55 -27.10
C ALA A 713 27.72 -5.67 -27.19
N GLY A 714 28.19 -5.99 -28.39
CA GLY A 714 29.16 -7.07 -28.64
C GLY A 714 30.61 -6.70 -28.31
N LEU A 715 31.47 -7.70 -28.24
CA LEU A 715 32.87 -7.53 -27.90
C LEU A 715 33.67 -6.73 -28.92
N ASP A 716 33.39 -6.92 -30.20
CA ASP A 716 34.18 -6.37 -31.30
C ASP A 716 33.67 -4.99 -31.78
N PHE A 717 32.68 -4.42 -31.11
CA PHE A 717 32.16 -3.13 -31.45
C PHE A 717 33.15 -2.00 -31.12
N ASP A 718 33.36 -1.10 -32.09
CA ASP A 718 34.19 0.11 -31.91
C ASP A 718 33.43 1.20 -31.20
N ASP A 719 33.70 1.38 -29.91
CA ASP A 719 33.17 2.43 -29.04
C ASP A 719 34.12 3.62 -28.81
N THR A 720 35.15 3.76 -29.65
CA THR A 720 36.17 4.82 -29.52
C THR A 720 35.59 6.24 -29.65
N LYS A 721 34.47 6.38 -30.35
CA LYS A 721 33.74 7.63 -30.51
C LYS A 721 32.71 7.91 -29.39
N TRP A 722 32.57 7.00 -28.47
CA TRP A 722 31.63 7.16 -27.36
C TRP A 722 32.27 7.99 -26.24
N THR A 723 31.43 8.73 -25.51
CA THR A 723 31.90 9.47 -24.32
C THR A 723 32.35 8.48 -23.25
N ARG A 724 33.48 8.78 -22.60
CA ARG A 724 34.07 7.93 -21.56
C ARG A 724 34.05 8.65 -20.23
N GLY A 725 33.72 7.94 -19.16
CA GLY A 725 33.77 8.47 -17.81
C GLY A 725 33.34 7.43 -16.77
N PRO A 726 33.50 7.75 -15.49
CA PRO A 726 33.00 6.89 -14.43
C PRO A 726 31.46 6.96 -14.37
N GLY A 727 30.82 5.83 -13.99
CA GLY A 727 29.41 5.81 -13.66
C GLY A 727 29.13 6.49 -12.29
N PRO A 728 27.84 6.70 -11.91
CA PRO A 728 26.64 6.46 -12.70
C PRO A 728 26.45 7.47 -13.85
N ILE A 729 25.51 7.17 -14.75
CA ILE A 729 25.15 8.08 -15.84
C ILE A 729 23.84 8.75 -15.49
N ALA A 730 23.78 10.08 -15.69
CA ALA A 730 22.55 10.83 -15.44
C ALA A 730 22.27 11.84 -16.57
N VAL A 731 20.98 12.10 -16.77
CA VAL A 731 20.47 13.17 -17.65
C VAL A 731 20.13 14.37 -16.77
N GLY A 732 20.76 15.51 -17.02
CA GLY A 732 20.52 16.76 -16.24
C GLY A 732 21.74 17.25 -15.46
N SER A 733 21.54 18.13 -14.49
CA SER A 733 22.60 18.71 -13.63
C SER A 733 22.78 17.87 -12.36
N GLY A 734 24.02 17.54 -12.00
CA GLY A 734 24.35 16.85 -10.76
C GLY A 734 25.78 16.34 -10.72
N GLU A 735 26.17 15.63 -9.67
CA GLU A 735 27.50 15.02 -9.47
C GLU A 735 27.78 13.84 -10.40
N HIS A 736 26.80 13.45 -11.21
CA HIS A 736 26.86 12.34 -12.13
C HIS A 736 27.35 12.77 -13.51
N LEU A 737 27.85 11.82 -14.30
CA LEU A 737 28.25 12.09 -15.66
C LEU A 737 27.09 12.62 -16.48
N GLN A 738 27.20 13.85 -16.96
CA GLN A 738 26.16 14.48 -17.76
C GLN A 738 26.20 13.96 -19.20
N ILE A 739 25.05 13.54 -19.68
CA ILE A 739 24.87 13.20 -21.09
C ILE A 739 24.41 14.46 -21.82
N PRO A 740 25.14 14.92 -22.85
CA PRO A 740 24.72 16.05 -23.66
C PRO A 740 23.36 15.74 -24.35
N GLY A 741 22.36 16.56 -24.09
CA GLY A 741 21.06 16.47 -24.75
C GLY A 741 19.90 16.12 -23.80
N ARG A 742 18.68 16.16 -24.34
CA ARG A 742 17.42 15.89 -23.59
C ARG A 742 16.93 14.44 -23.73
N SER A 743 17.81 13.51 -24.09
CA SER A 743 17.44 12.12 -24.31
C SER A 743 17.47 11.33 -23.01
N HIS A 744 16.38 10.62 -22.75
CA HIS A 744 16.35 9.62 -21.67
C HIS A 744 16.88 8.24 -22.12
N TRP A 745 17.18 8.05 -23.40
CA TRP A 745 17.78 6.82 -23.92
C TRP A 745 19.28 6.85 -23.74
N GLN A 746 19.83 5.82 -23.10
CA GLN A 746 21.23 5.66 -22.77
C GLN A 746 21.72 4.29 -23.22
N TYR A 747 22.88 4.27 -23.83
CA TYR A 747 23.58 3.05 -24.24
C TYR A 747 24.96 3.09 -23.58
N VAL A 748 25.25 2.06 -22.81
CA VAL A 748 26.46 2.01 -21.99
C VAL A 748 27.20 0.73 -22.30
N ARG A 749 28.51 0.81 -22.36
CA ARG A 749 29.44 -0.33 -22.44
C ARG A 749 30.47 -0.20 -21.33
N ILE A 750 30.69 -1.30 -20.62
CA ILE A 750 31.63 -1.38 -19.51
C ILE A 750 32.56 -2.56 -19.79
N PRO A 751 33.72 -2.32 -20.41
CA PRO A 751 34.69 -3.36 -20.63
C PRO A 751 35.34 -3.79 -19.31
N PHE A 752 35.55 -5.07 -19.14
CA PHE A 752 36.24 -5.63 -17.98
C PHE A 752 37.03 -6.89 -18.36
N GLU A 753 37.99 -7.25 -17.53
CA GLU A 753 38.90 -8.38 -17.77
C GLU A 753 38.69 -9.47 -16.73
N LEU A 754 38.66 -10.72 -17.16
CA LEU A 754 38.58 -11.90 -16.28
C LEU A 754 39.76 -12.83 -16.46
N LYS A 755 40.24 -13.38 -15.35
CA LYS A 755 41.31 -14.39 -15.31
C LYS A 755 40.75 -15.81 -15.24
N ARG A 756 39.45 -15.94 -14.91
CA ARG A 756 38.74 -17.22 -14.81
C ARG A 756 37.25 -17.03 -15.17
N THR A 757 36.56 -18.13 -15.47
CA THR A 757 35.13 -18.12 -15.86
C THR A 757 34.31 -19.19 -15.13
N ASP A 758 34.88 -19.86 -14.13
CA ASP A 758 34.29 -20.97 -13.39
C ASP A 758 33.42 -20.53 -12.19
N TYR A 759 32.70 -19.47 -12.37
CA TYR A 759 31.79 -18.91 -11.35
C TYR A 759 30.49 -19.71 -11.29
N LYS A 760 29.89 -19.79 -10.09
CA LYS A 760 28.67 -20.58 -9.82
C LYS A 760 27.42 -19.76 -9.69
N GLY A 761 27.53 -18.51 -9.31
CA GLY A 761 26.41 -17.61 -9.11
C GLY A 761 26.72 -16.23 -9.66
N PHE A 762 25.68 -15.49 -10.05
CA PHE A 762 25.79 -14.15 -10.61
C PHE A 762 24.68 -13.25 -10.06
N ARG A 763 25.04 -11.99 -9.84
CA ARG A 763 24.15 -10.97 -9.34
C ARG A 763 24.39 -9.65 -10.04
N LEU A 764 23.32 -9.01 -10.51
CA LEU A 764 23.33 -7.60 -10.86
C LEU A 764 22.99 -6.75 -9.63
N CYS A 765 23.70 -5.62 -9.50
CA CYS A 765 23.35 -4.55 -8.62
C CYS A 765 23.13 -3.32 -9.50
N PHE A 766 21.96 -2.70 -9.47
CA PHE A 766 21.61 -1.64 -10.42
C PHE A 766 20.76 -0.54 -9.77
N LYS A 767 20.90 0.67 -10.34
CA LYS A 767 20.07 1.82 -10.02
C LYS A 767 19.47 2.33 -11.33
N LEU A 768 18.14 2.38 -11.40
CA LEU A 768 17.39 2.99 -12.50
C LEU A 768 16.37 3.95 -11.90
N TYR A 769 16.63 5.25 -12.00
CA TYR A 769 15.76 6.25 -11.39
C TYR A 769 14.61 6.64 -12.31
N ARG A 770 13.43 6.48 -11.87
CA ARG A 770 12.05 6.76 -12.30
C ARG A 770 11.23 5.48 -12.43
N ASP A 771 9.95 5.61 -12.15
CA ASP A 771 8.97 4.53 -12.21
C ASP A 771 8.68 3.99 -13.62
N TRP A 772 8.96 4.79 -14.65
CA TRP A 772 8.90 4.39 -16.04
C TRP A 772 10.26 3.93 -16.60
N ALA A 773 11.31 3.99 -15.79
CA ALA A 773 12.63 3.59 -16.21
C ALA A 773 12.69 2.09 -16.51
N LYS A 774 13.38 1.74 -17.58
CA LYS A 774 13.59 0.37 -18.00
C LYS A 774 14.95 0.21 -18.66
N ALA A 775 15.53 -0.97 -18.48
CA ALA A 775 16.80 -1.27 -19.13
C ALA A 775 16.93 -2.74 -19.52
N VAL A 776 17.76 -3.00 -20.50
CA VAL A 776 18.22 -4.34 -20.86
C VAL A 776 19.72 -4.39 -20.63
N VAL A 777 20.18 -5.41 -19.92
CA VAL A 777 21.60 -5.67 -19.63
C VAL A 777 22.09 -6.77 -20.55
N TYR A 778 23.23 -6.56 -21.14
CA TYR A 778 23.88 -7.50 -22.06
C TYR A 778 25.25 -7.92 -21.51
N LEU A 779 25.61 -9.16 -21.71
CA LEU A 779 26.93 -9.67 -21.46
C LEU A 779 27.51 -10.20 -22.80
N ASN A 780 28.57 -9.59 -23.28
CA ASN A 780 29.21 -9.93 -24.55
C ASN A 780 28.22 -9.96 -25.74
N GLY A 781 27.32 -9.01 -25.80
CA GLY A 781 26.32 -8.93 -26.87
C GLY A 781 25.05 -9.72 -26.63
N THR A 782 25.03 -10.57 -25.62
CA THR A 782 23.90 -11.42 -25.26
C THR A 782 23.11 -10.78 -24.13
N PRO A 783 21.79 -10.47 -24.28
CA PRO A 783 20.99 -9.97 -23.19
C PRO A 783 20.89 -10.98 -22.06
N ILE A 784 21.08 -10.53 -20.80
CA ILE A 784 21.07 -11.37 -19.61
C ILE A 784 20.05 -10.94 -18.56
N ALA A 785 19.51 -9.73 -18.66
CA ALA A 785 18.48 -9.26 -17.76
C ALA A 785 17.68 -8.10 -18.36
N TRP A 786 16.40 -8.00 -17.99
CA TRP A 786 15.55 -6.82 -18.15
C TRP A 786 15.29 -6.20 -16.77
N LEU A 787 15.53 -4.91 -16.68
CA LEU A 787 15.45 -4.17 -15.44
C LEU A 787 14.38 -3.10 -15.58
N VAL A 788 13.68 -2.86 -14.48
CA VAL A 788 12.69 -1.79 -14.34
C VAL A 788 13.13 -0.88 -13.20
N GLY A 789 12.95 0.41 -13.35
CA GLY A 789 13.35 1.39 -12.34
C GLY A 789 12.32 1.58 -11.25
N ALA A 790 12.74 2.24 -10.20
CA ALA A 790 11.90 2.71 -9.13
C ALA A 790 11.87 4.25 -9.09
N TYR A 791 10.89 4.83 -8.41
CA TYR A 791 10.78 6.28 -8.27
C TYR A 791 11.81 6.86 -7.26
N ASP A 792 12.68 6.03 -6.75
CA ASP A 792 13.72 6.38 -5.80
C ASP A 792 15.13 6.14 -6.38
N GLU A 793 16.12 6.72 -5.74
CA GLU A 793 17.51 6.65 -6.18
C GLU A 793 18.28 5.49 -5.57
N ARG A 794 17.68 4.30 -5.50
CA ARG A 794 18.27 3.15 -4.81
C ARG A 794 18.88 2.14 -5.74
N TYR A 795 19.68 1.25 -5.14
CA TYR A 795 20.22 0.09 -5.81
C TYR A 795 19.36 -1.14 -5.57
N ASP A 796 18.88 -1.71 -6.65
CA ASP A 796 18.20 -3.00 -6.67
C ASP A 796 19.18 -4.13 -7.01
N ARG A 797 18.75 -5.36 -6.75
CA ARG A 797 19.56 -6.56 -6.98
C ARG A 797 18.73 -7.60 -7.70
N LEU A 798 19.38 -8.27 -8.64
CA LEU A 798 18.82 -9.37 -9.40
C LEU A 798 19.82 -10.53 -9.43
N ASP A 799 19.44 -11.66 -8.85
CA ASP A 799 20.21 -12.89 -9.00
C ASP A 799 19.96 -13.45 -10.40
N LEU A 800 21.04 -13.70 -11.14
CA LEU A 800 20.99 -14.16 -12.51
C LEU A 800 21.09 -15.69 -12.58
N ASP A 801 20.62 -16.26 -13.69
CA ASP A 801 20.78 -17.67 -13.96
C ASP A 801 22.29 -18.04 -14.03
N PRO A 802 22.74 -19.05 -13.28
CA PRO A 802 24.15 -19.49 -13.31
C PRO A 802 24.66 -19.83 -14.69
N ARG A 803 23.78 -20.19 -15.62
CA ARG A 803 24.14 -20.52 -17.00
C ARG A 803 24.77 -19.35 -17.77
N ILE A 804 24.66 -18.11 -17.29
CA ILE A 804 25.37 -16.97 -17.91
C ILE A 804 26.90 -17.13 -17.86
N ALA A 805 27.45 -18.02 -17.01
CA ALA A 805 28.86 -18.39 -17.01
C ALA A 805 29.39 -18.73 -18.41
N ARG A 806 28.54 -19.35 -19.25
CA ARG A 806 28.88 -19.72 -20.63
C ARG A 806 29.15 -18.53 -21.55
N LEU A 807 28.68 -17.35 -21.18
CA LEU A 807 28.89 -16.12 -21.96
C LEU A 807 30.22 -15.45 -21.62
N LEU A 808 30.83 -15.80 -20.49
CA LEU A 808 32.07 -15.22 -20.02
C LEU A 808 33.27 -15.81 -20.80
N ARG A 809 34.30 -14.98 -20.96
CA ARG A 809 35.56 -15.35 -21.60
C ARG A 809 36.75 -15.01 -20.71
N ASN A 810 37.80 -15.81 -20.73
CA ASN A 810 39.08 -15.37 -20.19
C ASN A 810 39.58 -14.18 -21.01
N GLY A 811 40.07 -13.16 -20.35
CA GLY A 811 40.42 -11.88 -20.99
C GLY A 811 39.26 -10.94 -21.06
N ARG A 812 39.11 -10.23 -22.16
CA ARG A 812 38.16 -9.13 -22.34
C ARG A 812 36.71 -9.60 -22.40
N ASN A 813 35.86 -8.93 -21.61
CA ASN A 813 34.42 -9.05 -21.60
C ASN A 813 33.80 -7.64 -21.63
N VAL A 814 32.50 -7.55 -21.96
CA VAL A 814 31.75 -6.31 -21.97
C VAL A 814 30.38 -6.51 -21.29
N LEU A 815 30.11 -5.78 -20.22
CA LEU A 815 28.78 -5.57 -19.69
C LEU A 815 28.19 -4.36 -20.40
N ALA A 816 27.03 -4.49 -21.03
CA ALA A 816 26.41 -3.40 -21.74
C ALA A 816 24.98 -3.16 -21.24
N LEU A 817 24.50 -1.92 -21.32
CA LEU A 817 23.22 -1.50 -20.80
C LEU A 817 22.52 -0.61 -21.83
N ARG A 818 21.30 -0.97 -22.21
CA ARG A 818 20.37 -0.10 -22.94
C ARG A 818 19.30 0.36 -21.95
N ALA A 819 19.29 1.63 -21.57
CA ALA A 819 18.39 2.15 -20.56
C ALA A 819 17.55 3.33 -21.07
N HIS A 820 16.33 3.42 -20.59
CA HIS A 820 15.46 4.59 -20.71
C HIS A 820 15.14 5.07 -19.31
N CYS A 821 15.87 6.07 -18.81
CA CYS A 821 15.80 6.54 -17.42
C CYS A 821 16.50 7.89 -17.24
N TYR A 822 16.39 8.49 -16.04
CA TYR A 822 17.15 9.68 -15.68
C TYR A 822 18.55 9.34 -15.14
N ILE A 823 18.67 8.30 -14.31
CA ILE A 823 19.94 7.84 -13.77
C ILE A 823 20.03 6.33 -14.00
N ALA A 824 21.16 5.90 -14.51
CA ALA A 824 21.50 4.49 -14.65
C ALA A 824 22.84 4.17 -13.98
N ASP A 825 22.86 3.11 -13.21
CA ASP A 825 24.06 2.48 -12.70
C ASP A 825 23.88 0.96 -12.69
N VAL A 826 24.95 0.21 -12.95
CA VAL A 826 24.91 -1.25 -12.98
C VAL A 826 26.26 -1.83 -12.58
N GLY A 827 26.23 -2.88 -11.78
CA GLY A 827 27.38 -3.72 -11.46
C GLY A 827 27.07 -5.19 -11.61
N LEU A 828 28.05 -5.99 -11.97
CA LEU A 828 27.97 -7.45 -12.09
C LEU A 828 28.91 -8.11 -11.07
N TYR A 829 28.38 -9.04 -10.31
CA TYR A 829 29.08 -9.76 -9.25
C TYR A 829 28.96 -11.27 -9.49
N ALA A 830 29.97 -12.02 -9.09
CA ALA A 830 29.99 -13.47 -9.19
C ALA A 830 30.57 -14.15 -7.93
N GLU A 831 30.13 -15.38 -7.67
CA GLU A 831 30.62 -16.23 -6.58
C GLU A 831 31.21 -17.58 -7.06
#